data_383a425c632b556c3e6f2e2ac3335c04
#
_entry.id   383a425c632b556c3e6f2e2ac3335c04
#
_cell.length_a   1.000
_cell.length_b   1.000
_cell.length_c   1.000
_cell.angle_alpha   90.00
_cell.angle_beta   90.00
_cell.angle_gamma   90.00
#
_symmetry.space_group_name_H-M   'P 1'
#
loop_
_entity.id
_entity.type
_entity.pdbx_description
1 polymer ?
#
loop_
_entity_poly.entity_id
_entity_poly.type
_entity_poly.pdbx_seq_one_letter_code
_entity_poly.pdbx_strand_id
1 'polypeptide(L)'
;MKIQLFAMAATVMALIACNSNREMTPQEGYIGPSDIQITDGHMSPEVLLSLGRVSDPQLSPDAKTILYGVSYTSIQENRSVRNLFTIPVEGGDPVQLTMDGKSISAARWSPDGEVIYFLQGGQLYKAPYREGRLGAREQLTDIPSGVEDYALSPDASQLMYVTSVHSAVEVPSDSDPMLDKAQAYATEDLMYRHWDHWMTEIPHTYVAALGNGIIKEGVDILGGPEFLYQLPNGPFPDIADLAWSPDGRYIAYACKKLEGKEYAFSTNTCIYIYCPLTGETTQVTFEGGYDTHPVWSPDGSRLAWLSMERDGYEADKVRLMVGDVHYDAVPEGQAAGPMVDNIRDLTAAFKYNADGPVWAEDGKSLYFAALAEGVEGIFNVVPEQEPVIVRLTADNLWFDFGSPFGVLQDGTLLTTFTSMDFPTELVAVNDNAIRQITYENQHILDQLDKHETEARWLKTVDGQEMLTWVLFPPKFDPAKTYPAIEICLGGPQGTLSQGWSYRWNYLMMCHQGYVVVLPNRRGTTAFGQPWCEQISGDYVGLNMQDYLTAARNIKAEPYVSGVAACGASYGGFSVYYLAGIHKDVYDCFIAHAGIFNEEHMYMTTEEMWFPNWDNGGLHEYAYEEGETGPGGDGITFGGIKQGGSPWSNLPKAKRHYDNSPHKLVRNWNTPILCMHGGMDFRVPVDEGMAAFNAAQMMGVPSKLIVFPGENHWILKPQNALYWHRSYFDWLDRWMKD
;
A
#
# COMPACT_ATOMS: atom_id res chain seq x y z
N MET A 1 -32.31 -26.90 -84.40
CA MET A 1 -33.26 -26.35 -83.50
C MET A 1 -32.52 -26.20 -82.15
N LYS A 2 -32.04 -24.96 -81.90
CA LYS A 2 -31.20 -24.60 -80.74
C LYS A 2 -32.10 -24.06 -79.67
N ILE A 3 -32.10 -24.70 -78.53
CA ILE A 3 -32.75 -24.22 -77.32
C ILE A 3 -31.73 -23.40 -76.57
N GLN A 4 -32.00 -22.08 -76.44
CA GLN A 4 -31.23 -21.16 -75.60
C GLN A 4 -31.69 -21.30 -74.17
N LEU A 5 -30.83 -21.71 -73.28
CA LEU A 5 -31.04 -21.57 -71.85
C LEU A 5 -30.68 -20.14 -71.45
N PHE A 6 -31.64 -19.40 -70.97
CA PHE A 6 -31.42 -18.16 -70.22
C PHE A 6 -31.00 -18.50 -68.79
N ALA A 7 -29.72 -18.24 -68.49
CA ALA A 7 -29.28 -18.22 -67.12
C ALA A 7 -29.65 -16.90 -66.47
N MET A 8 -30.66 -16.90 -65.61
CA MET A 8 -30.93 -15.78 -64.69
C MET A 8 -29.88 -15.79 -63.61
N ALA A 9 -28.93 -14.89 -63.70
CA ALA A 9 -28.02 -14.56 -62.59
C ALA A 9 -28.82 -13.83 -61.51
N ALA A 10 -29.32 -14.57 -60.53
CA ALA A 10 -29.79 -13.99 -59.30
C ALA A 10 -28.57 -13.47 -58.54
N THR A 11 -28.33 -12.16 -58.62
CA THR A 11 -27.38 -11.47 -57.72
C THR A 11 -27.97 -11.48 -56.35
N VAL A 12 -27.69 -12.51 -55.56
CA VAL A 12 -27.84 -12.50 -54.14
C VAL A 12 -26.78 -11.52 -53.62
N MET A 13 -27.17 -10.28 -53.36
CA MET A 13 -26.46 -9.41 -52.45
C MET A 13 -26.55 -10.06 -51.06
N ALA A 14 -25.63 -10.96 -50.79
CA ALA A 14 -25.28 -11.26 -49.42
C ALA A 14 -24.78 -9.95 -48.85
N LEU A 15 -25.60 -9.28 -48.06
CA LEU A 15 -25.18 -8.38 -47.00
C LEU A 15 -24.32 -9.25 -46.09
N ILE A 16 -23.04 -9.36 -46.42
CA ILE A 16 -22.02 -9.70 -45.46
C ILE A 16 -22.03 -8.49 -44.54
N ALA A 17 -22.80 -8.61 -43.43
CA ALA A 17 -22.48 -7.87 -42.25
C ALA A 17 -21.03 -8.24 -41.95
N CYS A 18 -20.12 -7.37 -42.33
CA CYS A 18 -18.76 -7.41 -41.83
C CYS A 18 -18.87 -7.21 -40.31
N ASN A 19 -19.08 -8.32 -39.58
CA ASN A 19 -18.57 -8.42 -38.24
C ASN A 19 -17.04 -8.28 -38.38
N SER A 20 -16.58 -7.05 -38.42
CA SER A 20 -15.17 -6.76 -38.32
C SER A 20 -14.76 -6.95 -36.84
N ASN A 21 -14.75 -8.22 -36.39
CA ASN A 21 -13.86 -8.63 -35.32
C ASN A 21 -12.44 -8.48 -35.85
N ARG A 22 -11.94 -7.23 -35.98
CA ARG A 22 -10.52 -7.02 -36.01
C ARG A 22 -10.06 -7.31 -34.60
N GLU A 23 -9.53 -8.50 -34.37
CA GLU A 23 -8.69 -8.79 -33.23
C GLU A 23 -7.65 -7.68 -33.13
N MET A 24 -7.51 -7.07 -31.96
CA MET A 24 -6.45 -6.11 -31.74
C MET A 24 -5.13 -6.83 -31.91
N THR A 25 -4.25 -6.26 -32.72
CA THR A 25 -2.91 -6.82 -32.92
C THR A 25 -1.94 -6.13 -31.96
N PRO A 26 -1.14 -6.88 -31.19
CA PRO A 26 -0.09 -6.32 -30.36
C PRO A 26 0.80 -5.37 -31.15
N GLN A 27 1.05 -4.18 -30.60
CA GLN A 27 1.96 -3.19 -31.18
C GLN A 27 3.35 -3.31 -30.52
N GLU A 28 4.31 -2.56 -31.06
CA GLU A 28 5.66 -2.49 -30.52
C GLU A 28 5.65 -2.12 -29.02
N GLY A 29 6.40 -2.87 -28.22
CA GLY A 29 6.48 -2.66 -26.78
C GLY A 29 5.34 -3.29 -25.97
N TYR A 30 4.39 -4.00 -26.60
CA TYR A 30 3.35 -4.71 -25.85
C TYR A 30 3.95 -5.79 -24.96
N ILE A 31 3.51 -5.81 -23.71
CA ILE A 31 3.76 -6.88 -22.74
C ILE A 31 2.38 -7.39 -22.28
N GLY A 32 2.13 -8.66 -22.45
CA GLY A 32 0.87 -9.32 -22.11
C GLY A 32 1.04 -10.53 -21.22
N PRO A 33 -0.01 -11.38 -21.10
CA PRO A 33 0.01 -12.59 -20.28
C PRO A 33 1.19 -13.48 -20.64
N SER A 34 1.72 -14.18 -19.64
CA SER A 34 2.82 -15.14 -19.81
C SER A 34 2.29 -16.54 -20.10
N ASP A 35 2.93 -17.23 -21.05
CA ASP A 35 2.68 -18.65 -21.35
C ASP A 35 3.71 -19.55 -20.65
N ILE A 36 4.25 -19.16 -19.51
CA ILE A 36 5.28 -19.91 -18.80
C ILE A 36 4.82 -21.33 -18.51
N GLN A 37 5.70 -22.31 -18.79
CA GLN A 37 5.44 -23.73 -18.54
C GLN A 37 6.22 -24.17 -17.30
N ILE A 38 5.52 -24.73 -16.31
CA ILE A 38 6.08 -25.24 -15.06
C ILE A 38 6.12 -26.77 -15.16
N THR A 39 7.32 -27.34 -15.23
CA THR A 39 7.48 -28.79 -15.45
C THR A 39 7.69 -29.57 -14.17
N ASP A 40 8.06 -28.93 -13.10
CA ASP A 40 8.37 -29.52 -11.78
C ASP A 40 7.28 -29.29 -10.72
N GLY A 41 6.26 -28.48 -11.04
CA GLY A 41 5.16 -28.13 -10.15
C GLY A 41 5.54 -27.07 -9.09
N HIS A 42 6.70 -26.43 -9.20
CA HIS A 42 7.19 -25.48 -8.19
C HIS A 42 7.16 -24.04 -8.67
N MET A 43 6.76 -23.13 -7.76
CA MET A 43 6.88 -21.70 -8.01
C MET A 43 8.32 -21.25 -7.88
N SER A 44 8.86 -20.66 -8.94
CA SER A 44 10.17 -20.03 -8.99
C SER A 44 10.04 -18.48 -8.98
N PRO A 45 11.13 -17.74 -8.76
CA PRO A 45 11.13 -16.29 -8.94
C PRO A 45 10.65 -15.83 -10.33
N GLU A 46 10.99 -16.58 -11.38
CA GLU A 46 10.54 -16.30 -12.75
C GLU A 46 9.03 -16.48 -12.90
N VAL A 47 8.46 -17.54 -12.31
CA VAL A 47 7.01 -17.78 -12.28
C VAL A 47 6.32 -16.65 -11.52
N LEU A 48 6.80 -16.27 -10.33
CA LEU A 48 6.24 -15.18 -9.55
C LEU A 48 6.18 -13.86 -10.34
N LEU A 49 7.27 -13.51 -11.03
CA LEU A 49 7.36 -12.28 -11.82
C LEU A 49 6.55 -12.33 -13.12
N SER A 50 6.15 -13.53 -13.59
CA SER A 50 5.34 -13.70 -14.79
C SER A 50 3.84 -13.53 -14.56
N LEU A 51 3.39 -13.52 -13.31
CA LEU A 51 1.97 -13.40 -12.97
C LEU A 51 1.45 -11.99 -13.28
N GLY A 52 0.27 -11.91 -13.91
CA GLY A 52 -0.47 -10.68 -14.12
C GLY A 52 -0.97 -10.09 -12.80
N ARG A 53 -0.97 -8.75 -12.69
CA ARG A 53 -1.37 -8.01 -11.47
C ARG A 53 -2.63 -7.25 -11.73
N VAL A 54 -3.77 -7.79 -11.30
CA VAL A 54 -5.09 -7.15 -11.37
C VAL A 54 -5.15 -5.98 -10.37
N SER A 55 -5.68 -4.84 -10.81
CA SER A 55 -5.75 -3.63 -9.98
C SER A 55 -6.80 -2.63 -10.48
N ASP A 56 -7.20 -1.69 -9.61
CA ASP A 56 -8.03 -0.51 -9.89
C ASP A 56 -9.34 -0.86 -10.63
N PRO A 57 -10.18 -1.75 -10.08
CA PRO A 57 -11.46 -2.09 -10.67
C PRO A 57 -12.46 -0.94 -10.53
N GLN A 58 -13.26 -0.72 -11.59
CA GLN A 58 -14.29 0.32 -11.63
C GLN A 58 -15.58 -0.28 -12.16
N LEU A 59 -16.67 -0.14 -11.42
CA LEU A 59 -18.00 -0.54 -11.87
C LEU A 59 -18.54 0.48 -12.89
N SER A 60 -19.10 0.00 -14.00
CA SER A 60 -19.78 0.88 -14.96
C SER A 60 -21.02 1.52 -14.37
N PRO A 61 -21.47 2.71 -14.81
CA PRO A 61 -22.66 3.39 -14.27
C PRO A 61 -23.96 2.59 -14.40
N ASP A 62 -24.04 1.66 -15.36
CA ASP A 62 -25.19 0.76 -15.53
C ASP A 62 -25.07 -0.54 -14.70
N ALA A 63 -24.02 -0.65 -13.88
CA ALA A 63 -23.71 -1.78 -13.01
C ALA A 63 -23.59 -3.15 -13.71
N LYS A 64 -23.19 -3.18 -15.02
CA LYS A 64 -23.09 -4.43 -15.78
C LYS A 64 -21.68 -4.84 -16.13
N THR A 65 -20.74 -3.92 -16.12
CA THR A 65 -19.38 -4.13 -16.61
C THR A 65 -18.38 -3.61 -15.59
N ILE A 66 -17.30 -4.36 -15.36
CA ILE A 66 -16.17 -3.93 -14.56
C ILE A 66 -15.02 -3.58 -15.52
N LEU A 67 -14.49 -2.36 -15.41
CA LEU A 67 -13.26 -1.89 -16.02
C LEU A 67 -12.13 -2.12 -15.03
N TYR A 68 -11.00 -2.69 -15.44
CA TYR A 68 -9.86 -2.93 -14.56
C TYR A 68 -8.54 -2.94 -15.32
N GLY A 69 -7.45 -2.80 -14.61
CA GLY A 69 -6.10 -2.88 -15.18
C GLY A 69 -5.41 -4.19 -14.82
N VAL A 70 -4.59 -4.70 -15.75
CA VAL A 70 -3.65 -5.79 -15.49
C VAL A 70 -2.25 -5.37 -15.90
N SER A 71 -1.31 -5.45 -14.97
CA SER A 71 0.11 -5.18 -15.24
C SER A 71 0.85 -6.48 -15.50
N TYR A 72 1.52 -6.56 -16.64
CA TYR A 72 2.39 -7.68 -17.01
C TYR A 72 3.84 -7.23 -17.05
N THR A 73 4.74 -8.12 -16.66
CA THR A 73 6.16 -7.83 -16.50
C THR A 73 7.00 -8.58 -17.53
N SER A 74 7.92 -7.87 -18.17
CA SER A 74 9.00 -8.44 -18.98
C SER A 74 10.34 -8.32 -18.25
N ILE A 75 10.87 -9.44 -17.80
CA ILE A 75 12.20 -9.50 -17.18
C ILE A 75 13.26 -9.07 -18.20
N GLN A 76 13.11 -9.47 -19.48
CA GLN A 76 14.06 -9.13 -20.53
C GLN A 76 14.11 -7.63 -20.80
N GLU A 77 12.95 -6.96 -20.86
CA GLU A 77 12.85 -5.51 -21.08
C GLU A 77 13.03 -4.70 -19.77
N ASN A 78 13.12 -5.39 -18.64
CA ASN A 78 13.23 -4.81 -17.29
C ASN A 78 12.16 -3.76 -16.97
N ARG A 79 10.92 -4.01 -17.41
CA ARG A 79 9.77 -3.12 -17.18
C ARG A 79 8.44 -3.87 -17.16
N SER A 80 7.41 -3.19 -16.69
CA SER A 80 6.04 -3.66 -16.74
C SER A 80 5.18 -2.74 -17.61
N VAL A 81 4.11 -3.27 -18.19
CA VAL A 81 3.08 -2.52 -18.91
C VAL A 81 1.72 -2.87 -18.33
N ARG A 82 0.94 -1.84 -18.00
CA ARG A 82 -0.43 -2.00 -17.56
C ARG A 82 -1.38 -1.81 -18.74
N ASN A 83 -2.19 -2.83 -18.99
CA ASN A 83 -3.23 -2.85 -20.01
C ASN A 83 -4.61 -2.75 -19.36
N LEU A 84 -5.59 -2.21 -20.09
CA LEU A 84 -6.98 -2.15 -19.65
C LEU A 84 -7.79 -3.33 -20.17
N PHE A 85 -8.72 -3.77 -19.33
CA PHE A 85 -9.67 -4.84 -19.60
C PHE A 85 -11.07 -4.46 -19.12
N THR A 86 -12.07 -5.09 -19.71
CA THR A 86 -13.44 -5.10 -19.19
C THR A 86 -13.93 -6.53 -19.06
N ILE A 87 -14.81 -6.77 -18.08
CA ILE A 87 -15.46 -8.05 -17.86
C ILE A 87 -16.92 -7.81 -17.40
N PRO A 88 -17.90 -8.62 -17.81
CA PRO A 88 -19.25 -8.54 -17.25
C PRO A 88 -19.23 -8.80 -15.73
N VAL A 89 -20.09 -8.11 -14.97
CA VAL A 89 -20.24 -8.32 -13.52
C VAL A 89 -20.55 -9.77 -13.20
N GLU A 90 -21.32 -10.44 -14.06
CA GLU A 90 -21.64 -11.87 -13.91
C GLU A 90 -20.46 -12.82 -14.20
N GLY A 91 -19.32 -12.30 -14.65
CA GLY A 91 -18.17 -13.07 -15.10
C GLY A 91 -18.23 -13.42 -16.59
N GLY A 92 -17.32 -14.28 -17.03
CA GLY A 92 -17.16 -14.66 -18.43
C GLY A 92 -15.76 -14.34 -18.96
N ASP A 93 -15.62 -14.25 -20.28
CA ASP A 93 -14.34 -13.94 -20.89
C ASP A 93 -14.01 -12.43 -20.78
N PRO A 94 -12.84 -12.05 -20.27
CA PRO A 94 -12.42 -10.65 -20.24
C PRO A 94 -12.13 -10.14 -21.66
N VAL A 95 -12.42 -8.85 -21.88
CA VAL A 95 -12.11 -8.17 -23.12
C VAL A 95 -10.95 -7.20 -22.89
N GLN A 96 -9.83 -7.42 -23.54
CA GLN A 96 -8.69 -6.52 -23.50
C GLN A 96 -8.94 -5.29 -24.36
N LEU A 97 -8.72 -4.08 -23.80
CA LEU A 97 -8.99 -2.80 -24.46
C LEU A 97 -7.73 -2.14 -25.03
N THR A 98 -6.54 -2.51 -24.56
CA THR A 98 -5.28 -1.88 -24.99
C THR A 98 -4.17 -2.91 -25.21
N MET A 99 -3.39 -2.72 -26.30
CA MET A 99 -2.25 -3.57 -26.69
C MET A 99 -1.13 -2.76 -27.37
N ASP A 100 -0.96 -1.50 -26.99
CA ASP A 100 -0.04 -0.59 -27.67
C ASP A 100 1.29 -0.38 -26.93
N GLY A 101 1.57 -1.18 -25.91
CA GLY A 101 2.84 -1.14 -25.19
C GLY A 101 3.02 0.06 -24.28
N LYS A 102 1.97 0.86 -24.10
CA LYS A 102 1.96 2.04 -23.21
C LYS A 102 1.15 1.73 -21.96
N SER A 103 1.74 1.96 -20.81
CA SER A 103 0.99 1.82 -19.53
C SER A 103 -0.12 2.84 -19.45
N ILE A 104 -1.28 2.38 -19.00
CA ILE A 104 -2.46 3.20 -18.72
C ILE A 104 -2.82 3.03 -17.25
N SER A 105 -3.05 4.14 -16.56
CA SER A 105 -3.45 4.16 -15.14
C SER A 105 -4.71 4.99 -14.91
N ALA A 106 -5.27 4.89 -13.72
CA ALA A 106 -6.41 5.67 -13.24
C ALA A 106 -7.57 5.71 -14.26
N ALA A 107 -7.96 4.56 -14.81
CA ALA A 107 -9.05 4.48 -15.78
C ALA A 107 -10.41 4.67 -15.09
N ARG A 108 -11.25 5.59 -15.57
CA ARG A 108 -12.54 5.95 -14.98
C ARG A 108 -13.64 6.06 -16.05
N TRP A 109 -14.83 5.61 -15.72
CA TRP A 109 -15.99 5.78 -16.58
C TRP A 109 -16.49 7.23 -16.59
N SER A 110 -17.00 7.67 -17.75
CA SER A 110 -17.88 8.84 -17.78
C SER A 110 -19.23 8.51 -17.10
N PRO A 111 -19.99 9.53 -16.60
CA PRO A 111 -21.27 9.29 -15.94
C PRO A 111 -22.33 8.54 -16.79
N ASP A 112 -22.24 8.64 -18.11
CA ASP A 112 -23.11 7.92 -19.05
C ASP A 112 -22.57 6.54 -19.49
N GLY A 113 -21.34 6.19 -19.09
CA GLY A 113 -20.67 4.93 -19.45
C GLY A 113 -20.22 4.83 -20.91
N GLU A 114 -20.30 5.91 -21.68
CA GLU A 114 -19.93 5.91 -23.12
C GLU A 114 -18.46 6.27 -23.38
N VAL A 115 -17.76 6.80 -22.37
CA VAL A 115 -16.37 7.25 -22.46
C VAL A 115 -15.57 6.69 -21.30
N ILE A 116 -14.30 6.34 -21.57
CA ILE A 116 -13.31 6.02 -20.55
C ILE A 116 -12.27 7.13 -20.55
N TYR A 117 -12.02 7.72 -19.39
CA TYR A 117 -10.92 8.63 -19.09
C TYR A 117 -9.77 7.84 -18.48
N PHE A 118 -8.52 8.23 -18.76
CA PHE A 118 -7.34 7.53 -18.24
C PHE A 118 -6.07 8.37 -18.36
N LEU A 119 -5.09 8.05 -17.54
CA LEU A 119 -3.75 8.62 -17.63
C LEU A 119 -2.85 7.79 -18.55
N GLN A 120 -2.09 8.48 -19.39
CA GLN A 120 -1.05 7.91 -20.23
C GLN A 120 0.10 8.91 -20.40
N GLY A 121 1.33 8.48 -20.05
CA GLY A 121 2.51 9.34 -20.20
C GLY A 121 2.42 10.67 -19.45
N GLY A 122 1.81 10.65 -18.24
CA GLY A 122 1.64 11.84 -17.42
C GLY A 122 0.60 12.83 -17.92
N GLN A 123 -0.31 12.44 -18.80
CA GLN A 123 -1.39 13.31 -19.27
C GLN A 123 -2.73 12.57 -19.26
N LEU A 124 -3.82 13.32 -19.10
CA LEU A 124 -5.18 12.81 -19.15
C LEU A 124 -5.66 12.67 -20.60
N TYR A 125 -6.22 11.52 -20.89
CA TYR A 125 -6.89 11.20 -22.16
C TYR A 125 -8.32 10.75 -21.92
N LYS A 126 -9.15 10.83 -22.93
CA LYS A 126 -10.44 10.15 -23.02
C LYS A 126 -10.55 9.36 -24.33
N ALA A 127 -11.37 8.33 -24.32
CA ALA A 127 -11.70 7.57 -25.53
C ALA A 127 -13.14 7.06 -25.44
N PRO A 128 -13.93 7.08 -26.54
CA PRO A 128 -15.24 6.45 -26.60
C PRO A 128 -15.14 4.95 -26.33
N TYR A 129 -16.04 4.42 -25.51
CA TYR A 129 -16.18 3.00 -25.27
C TYR A 129 -17.50 2.48 -25.85
N ARG A 130 -17.43 1.46 -26.69
CA ARG A 130 -18.61 0.84 -27.29
C ARG A 130 -18.37 -0.65 -27.51
N GLU A 131 -19.28 -1.48 -27.02
CA GLU A 131 -19.29 -2.93 -27.26
C GLU A 131 -17.91 -3.60 -27.02
N GLY A 132 -17.28 -3.32 -25.89
CA GLY A 132 -15.97 -3.88 -25.53
C GLY A 132 -14.79 -3.32 -26.33
N ARG A 133 -14.91 -2.12 -26.93
CA ARG A 133 -13.85 -1.49 -27.71
C ARG A 133 -13.61 -0.06 -27.27
N LEU A 134 -12.34 0.29 -27.20
CA LEU A 134 -11.88 1.64 -26.98
C LEU A 134 -11.66 2.33 -28.34
N GLY A 135 -12.26 3.51 -28.53
CA GLY A 135 -12.11 4.32 -29.75
C GLY A 135 -10.80 5.11 -29.80
N ALA A 136 -10.76 6.10 -30.68
CA ALA A 136 -9.60 6.99 -30.79
C ALA A 136 -9.43 7.80 -29.51
N ARG A 137 -8.19 7.90 -29.03
CA ARG A 137 -7.81 8.66 -27.83
C ARG A 137 -7.74 10.15 -28.14
N GLU A 138 -8.30 10.97 -27.28
CA GLU A 138 -8.22 12.43 -27.30
C GLU A 138 -7.49 12.89 -26.04
N GLN A 139 -6.40 13.65 -26.22
CA GLN A 139 -5.65 14.23 -25.09
C GLN A 139 -6.42 15.42 -24.52
N LEU A 140 -6.56 15.49 -23.21
CA LEU A 140 -7.31 16.53 -22.50
C LEU A 140 -6.41 17.50 -21.74
N THR A 141 -5.20 17.10 -21.35
CA THR A 141 -4.26 17.92 -20.60
C THR A 141 -2.91 18.02 -21.30
N ASP A 142 -2.23 19.14 -21.07
CA ASP A 142 -0.83 19.40 -21.48
C ASP A 142 -0.17 20.17 -20.32
N ILE A 143 -0.12 19.51 -19.15
CA ILE A 143 0.44 20.05 -17.91
C ILE A 143 1.95 19.81 -17.94
N PRO A 144 2.79 20.84 -17.77
CA PRO A 144 4.24 20.71 -17.89
C PRO A 144 4.86 19.67 -16.93
N SER A 145 4.46 19.66 -15.66
CA SER A 145 4.91 18.67 -14.67
C SER A 145 4.20 17.32 -14.80
N GLY A 146 3.20 17.21 -15.67
CA GLY A 146 2.35 16.04 -15.82
C GLY A 146 1.16 16.04 -14.85
N VAL A 147 0.31 15.03 -15.04
CA VAL A 147 -0.81 14.69 -14.15
C VAL A 147 -0.49 13.35 -13.49
N GLU A 148 -0.41 13.33 -12.18
CA GLU A 148 -0.07 12.15 -11.37
C GLU A 148 -1.30 11.30 -11.09
N ASP A 149 -2.41 11.94 -10.73
CA ASP A 149 -3.73 11.33 -10.55
C ASP A 149 -4.85 12.36 -10.76
N TYR A 150 -6.11 11.91 -10.84
CA TYR A 150 -7.24 12.79 -11.10
C TYR A 150 -8.58 12.20 -10.63
N ALA A 151 -9.56 13.09 -10.45
CA ALA A 151 -10.97 12.73 -10.31
C ALA A 151 -11.87 13.70 -11.09
N LEU A 152 -12.94 13.16 -11.69
CA LEU A 152 -13.97 13.96 -12.37
C LEU A 152 -15.03 14.40 -11.38
N SER A 153 -15.60 15.60 -11.55
CA SER A 153 -16.86 15.93 -10.89
C SER A 153 -17.97 14.96 -11.32
N PRO A 154 -19.03 14.74 -10.51
CA PRO A 154 -20.08 13.77 -10.81
C PRO A 154 -20.77 13.95 -12.17
N ASP A 155 -20.81 15.18 -12.70
CA ASP A 155 -21.34 15.52 -14.03
C ASP A 155 -20.25 15.57 -15.13
N ALA A 156 -19.00 15.27 -14.77
CA ALA A 156 -17.81 15.39 -15.63
C ALA A 156 -17.63 16.79 -16.27
N SER A 157 -18.11 17.86 -15.62
CA SER A 157 -17.89 19.23 -16.09
C SER A 157 -16.58 19.84 -15.59
N GLN A 158 -16.01 19.27 -14.52
CA GLN A 158 -14.77 19.70 -13.90
C GLN A 158 -13.80 18.54 -13.73
N LEU A 159 -12.53 18.86 -13.81
CA LEU A 159 -11.40 17.98 -13.55
C LEU A 159 -10.70 18.45 -12.27
N MET A 160 -10.57 17.60 -11.28
CA MET A 160 -9.61 17.71 -10.18
C MET A 160 -8.39 16.87 -10.55
N TYR A 161 -7.18 17.42 -10.48
CA TYR A 161 -5.96 16.70 -10.84
C TYR A 161 -4.80 17.05 -9.93
N VAL A 162 -3.92 16.09 -9.74
CA VAL A 162 -2.69 16.22 -8.97
C VAL A 162 -1.52 16.47 -9.91
N THR A 163 -0.69 17.44 -9.56
CA THR A 163 0.56 17.74 -10.28
C THR A 163 1.59 18.30 -9.30
N SER A 164 2.88 18.21 -9.67
CA SER A 164 3.97 18.67 -8.81
C SER A 164 4.21 20.17 -8.91
N VAL A 165 4.56 20.79 -7.78
CA VAL A 165 5.08 22.17 -7.67
C VAL A 165 6.43 22.16 -6.96
N HIS A 166 7.23 23.24 -7.11
CA HIS A 166 8.51 23.38 -6.42
C HIS A 166 8.33 23.42 -4.88
N SER A 167 9.25 22.76 -4.19
CA SER A 167 9.32 22.77 -2.72
C SER A 167 10.35 23.78 -2.18
N ALA A 168 10.68 23.67 -0.89
CA ALA A 168 11.74 24.46 -0.24
C ALA A 168 13.16 23.91 -0.46
N VAL A 169 13.32 22.76 -1.10
CA VAL A 169 14.65 22.20 -1.41
C VAL A 169 15.16 22.82 -2.70
N GLU A 170 16.20 23.64 -2.59
CA GLU A 170 16.77 24.40 -3.70
C GLU A 170 17.73 23.54 -4.54
N VAL A 171 17.72 23.75 -5.84
CA VAL A 171 18.76 23.29 -6.77
C VAL A 171 19.52 24.49 -7.36
N PRO A 172 20.79 24.32 -7.82
CA PRO A 172 21.61 25.45 -8.25
C PRO A 172 21.00 26.32 -9.36
N SER A 173 20.20 25.72 -10.25
CA SER A 173 19.50 26.42 -11.32
C SER A 173 18.42 27.40 -10.84
N ASP A 174 17.91 27.25 -9.62
CA ASP A 174 16.90 28.17 -9.06
C ASP A 174 17.49 29.55 -8.80
N SER A 175 18.76 29.58 -8.39
CA SER A 175 19.48 30.83 -8.13
C SER A 175 20.20 31.39 -9.36
N ASP A 176 20.70 30.53 -10.26
CA ASP A 176 21.40 30.91 -11.49
C ASP A 176 21.16 29.88 -12.62
N PRO A 177 20.41 30.25 -13.67
CA PRO A 177 20.18 29.36 -14.81
C PRO A 177 21.45 28.87 -15.54
N MET A 178 22.60 29.53 -15.33
CA MET A 178 23.87 29.03 -15.86
C MET A 178 24.38 27.77 -15.15
N LEU A 179 23.81 27.44 -13.97
CA LEU A 179 24.15 26.28 -13.16
C LEU A 179 23.24 25.07 -13.42
N ASP A 180 22.59 25.00 -14.56
CA ASP A 180 21.66 23.92 -14.98
C ASP A 180 22.27 22.50 -14.96
N LYS A 181 23.60 22.40 -14.93
CA LYS A 181 24.36 21.14 -14.87
C LYS A 181 25.01 20.87 -13.51
N ALA A 182 24.91 21.82 -12.59
CA ALA A 182 25.40 21.60 -11.24
C ALA A 182 24.46 20.63 -10.49
N GLN A 183 25.05 19.71 -9.73
CA GLN A 183 24.27 18.69 -8.97
C GLN A 183 24.48 18.94 -7.48
N ALA A 184 23.54 19.68 -6.90
CA ALA A 184 23.52 19.92 -5.47
C ALA A 184 22.06 20.10 -5.01
N TYR A 185 21.85 19.86 -3.74
CA TYR A 185 20.59 20.17 -3.04
C TYR A 185 20.93 21.03 -1.83
N ALA A 186 20.13 22.07 -1.58
CA ALA A 186 20.31 22.91 -0.42
C ALA A 186 18.99 23.03 0.33
N THR A 187 19.07 23.03 1.65
CA THR A 187 17.92 23.21 2.54
C THR A 187 18.34 23.86 3.84
N GLU A 188 17.44 24.64 4.44
CA GLU A 188 17.61 25.22 5.77
C GLU A 188 16.63 24.63 6.79
N ASP A 189 15.78 23.66 6.38
CA ASP A 189 14.80 23.00 7.24
C ASP A 189 14.74 21.49 7.00
N LEU A 190 13.88 20.78 7.77
CA LEU A 190 13.63 19.34 7.65
C LEU A 190 12.66 19.02 6.51
N MET A 191 12.39 17.71 6.32
CA MET A 191 11.60 17.18 5.20
C MET A 191 12.21 17.48 3.84
N TYR A 192 13.53 17.41 3.75
CA TYR A 192 14.27 17.58 2.49
C TYR A 192 14.36 16.29 1.66
N ARG A 193 14.02 15.14 2.23
CA ARG A 193 13.94 13.82 1.58
C ARG A 193 12.65 13.13 1.96
N HIS A 194 12.14 12.32 1.06
CA HIS A 194 10.98 11.48 1.31
C HIS A 194 11.14 10.17 0.54
N TRP A 195 10.93 9.05 1.18
CA TRP A 195 11.03 7.71 0.63
C TRP A 195 12.35 7.41 -0.12
N ASP A 196 12.49 7.85 -1.39
CA ASP A 196 13.63 7.58 -2.27
C ASP A 196 14.12 8.81 -3.06
N HIS A 197 13.58 9.98 -2.78
CA HIS A 197 13.90 11.21 -3.53
C HIS A 197 14.14 12.41 -2.63
N TRP A 198 14.90 13.35 -3.16
CA TRP A 198 14.99 14.70 -2.60
C TRP A 198 13.72 15.46 -2.94
N MET A 199 13.15 16.13 -1.97
CA MET A 199 11.87 16.82 -2.12
C MET A 199 12.05 18.17 -2.83
N THR A 200 12.50 18.16 -4.07
CA THR A 200 12.57 19.35 -4.93
C THR A 200 11.20 19.76 -5.46
N GLU A 201 10.26 18.82 -5.46
CA GLU A 201 8.87 19.02 -5.87
C GLU A 201 7.94 18.31 -4.87
N ILE A 202 6.71 18.83 -4.73
CA ILE A 202 5.66 18.26 -3.88
C ILE A 202 4.33 18.22 -4.63
N PRO A 203 3.43 17.28 -4.34
CA PRO A 203 2.12 17.20 -5.00
C PRO A 203 1.19 18.31 -4.53
N HIS A 204 0.52 18.97 -5.47
CA HIS A 204 -0.60 19.87 -5.28
C HIS A 204 -1.80 19.45 -6.10
N THR A 205 -2.99 19.77 -5.62
CA THR A 205 -4.24 19.48 -6.31
C THR A 205 -4.83 20.73 -6.94
N TYR A 206 -5.19 20.61 -8.21
CA TYR A 206 -5.76 21.68 -9.02
C TYR A 206 -7.16 21.32 -9.51
N VAL A 207 -7.98 22.33 -9.76
CA VAL A 207 -9.29 22.19 -10.40
C VAL A 207 -9.33 22.99 -11.70
N ALA A 208 -9.86 22.39 -12.77
CA ALA A 208 -10.05 23.03 -14.06
C ALA A 208 -11.40 22.64 -14.68
N ALA A 209 -11.98 23.52 -15.49
CA ALA A 209 -13.18 23.18 -16.27
C ALA A 209 -12.84 22.17 -17.38
N LEU A 210 -13.60 21.10 -17.47
CA LEU A 210 -13.49 20.09 -18.52
C LEU A 210 -14.38 20.50 -19.70
N GLY A 211 -13.78 21.15 -20.72
CA GLY A 211 -14.48 21.72 -21.87
C GLY A 211 -13.86 21.30 -23.22
N ASN A 212 -14.12 22.11 -24.25
CA ASN A 212 -13.54 21.90 -25.57
C ASN A 212 -12.14 22.52 -25.67
N GLY A 213 -11.12 21.77 -25.35
CA GLY A 213 -9.74 22.22 -25.46
C GLY A 213 -8.80 21.50 -24.52
N ILE A 214 -7.50 21.69 -24.75
CA ILE A 214 -6.45 21.10 -23.90
C ILE A 214 -6.27 21.99 -22.66
N ILE A 215 -6.37 21.40 -21.48
CA ILE A 215 -6.13 22.04 -20.18
C ILE A 215 -4.62 22.14 -19.98
N LYS A 216 -4.13 23.36 -19.72
CA LYS A 216 -2.71 23.64 -19.47
C LYS A 216 -2.43 24.17 -18.07
N GLU A 217 -3.48 24.59 -17.38
CA GLU A 217 -3.43 25.15 -16.04
C GLU A 217 -4.78 24.98 -15.36
N GLY A 218 -4.81 25.06 -14.04
CA GLY A 218 -6.00 25.02 -13.22
C GLY A 218 -5.87 25.96 -12.03
N VAL A 219 -6.84 25.92 -11.13
CA VAL A 219 -6.84 26.65 -9.87
C VAL A 219 -6.33 25.70 -8.77
N ASP A 220 -5.26 26.09 -8.11
CA ASP A 220 -4.70 25.38 -6.97
C ASP A 220 -5.66 25.52 -5.77
N ILE A 221 -6.12 24.38 -5.24
CA ILE A 221 -7.10 24.41 -4.12
C ILE A 221 -6.46 24.77 -2.77
N LEU A 222 -5.13 24.71 -2.67
CA LEU A 222 -4.40 25.17 -1.50
C LEU A 222 -4.18 26.68 -1.49
N GLY A 223 -4.42 27.34 -2.62
CA GLY A 223 -4.33 28.80 -2.77
C GLY A 223 -3.12 29.30 -3.55
N GLY A 224 -2.13 28.46 -3.81
CA GLY A 224 -0.96 28.78 -4.61
C GLY A 224 0.28 27.94 -4.27
N PRO A 225 1.29 27.94 -5.14
CA PRO A 225 2.49 27.14 -4.97
C PRO A 225 3.42 27.62 -3.84
N GLU A 226 3.11 28.75 -3.22
CA GLU A 226 3.81 29.25 -2.03
C GLU A 226 3.45 28.50 -0.75
N PHE A 227 2.34 27.74 -0.73
CA PHE A 227 1.99 26.85 0.37
C PHE A 227 2.68 25.50 0.16
N LEU A 228 3.60 25.16 1.06
CA LEU A 228 4.43 23.95 0.94
C LEU A 228 3.77 22.72 1.57
N TYR A 229 2.44 22.66 1.54
CA TYR A 229 1.66 21.50 1.99
C TYR A 229 1.52 20.48 0.86
N GLN A 230 1.65 19.21 1.17
CA GLN A 230 1.40 18.15 0.19
C GLN A 230 -0.10 17.82 0.11
N LEU A 231 -0.63 17.74 -1.09
CA LEU A 231 -2.01 17.31 -1.34
C LEU A 231 -2.13 16.57 -2.68
N PRO A 232 -2.34 15.25 -2.64
CA PRO A 232 -2.49 14.35 -1.50
C PRO A 232 -1.25 14.23 -0.61
N ASN A 233 -1.42 13.66 0.59
CA ASN A 233 -0.33 13.54 1.56
C ASN A 233 0.76 12.55 1.09
N GLY A 234 2.03 12.89 1.26
CA GLY A 234 3.16 12.00 0.98
C GLY A 234 3.38 10.97 2.09
N PRO A 235 4.25 9.94 1.88
CA PRO A 235 5.11 9.70 0.70
C PRO A 235 4.43 8.95 -0.45
N PHE A 236 3.21 8.47 -0.26
CA PHE A 236 2.43 7.73 -1.25
C PHE A 236 1.12 8.49 -1.51
N PRO A 237 1.16 9.57 -2.34
CA PRO A 237 -0.02 10.35 -2.63
C PRO A 237 -1.15 9.47 -3.18
N ASP A 238 -2.34 9.58 -2.60
CA ASP A 238 -3.54 8.83 -3.02
C ASP A 238 -4.70 9.80 -3.23
N ILE A 239 -5.35 9.70 -4.39
CA ILE A 239 -6.53 10.50 -4.72
C ILE A 239 -7.71 10.24 -3.77
N ALA A 240 -7.69 9.14 -3.02
CA ALA A 240 -8.68 8.85 -1.98
C ALA A 240 -8.65 9.86 -0.80
N ASP A 241 -7.60 10.68 -0.68
CA ASP A 241 -7.57 11.83 0.22
C ASP A 241 -8.47 12.98 -0.25
N LEU A 242 -9.07 12.88 -1.45
CA LEU A 242 -9.93 13.91 -2.03
C LEU A 242 -11.23 13.31 -2.57
N ALA A 243 -12.36 13.94 -2.28
CA ALA A 243 -13.67 13.49 -2.74
C ALA A 243 -14.57 14.64 -3.18
N TRP A 244 -15.09 14.59 -4.42
CA TRP A 244 -16.17 15.46 -4.86
C TRP A 244 -17.46 15.20 -4.08
N SER A 245 -18.16 16.26 -3.68
CA SER A 245 -19.54 16.12 -3.20
C SER A 245 -20.46 15.57 -4.33
N PRO A 246 -21.54 14.84 -4.01
CA PRO A 246 -22.41 14.24 -5.04
C PRO A 246 -23.04 15.25 -6.00
N ASP A 247 -23.18 16.51 -5.58
CA ASP A 247 -23.69 17.61 -6.41
C ASP A 247 -22.60 18.37 -7.17
N GLY A 248 -21.31 17.99 -7.02
CA GLY A 248 -20.15 18.59 -7.71
C GLY A 248 -19.79 19.99 -7.26
N ARG A 249 -20.37 20.49 -6.16
CA ARG A 249 -20.12 21.87 -5.69
C ARG A 249 -18.93 22.01 -4.74
N TYR A 250 -18.53 20.92 -4.08
CA TYR A 250 -17.52 20.91 -3.04
C TYR A 250 -16.53 19.77 -3.23
N ILE A 251 -15.33 19.96 -2.68
CA ILE A 251 -14.29 18.90 -2.57
C ILE A 251 -13.95 18.76 -1.09
N ALA A 252 -14.20 17.59 -0.50
CA ALA A 252 -13.61 17.25 0.79
C ALA A 252 -12.19 16.72 0.57
N TYR A 253 -11.25 17.11 1.42
CA TYR A 253 -9.87 16.64 1.33
C TYR A 253 -9.19 16.54 2.69
N ALA A 254 -8.24 15.60 2.80
CA ALA A 254 -7.36 15.45 3.95
C ALA A 254 -6.01 16.09 3.67
N CYS A 255 -5.51 16.97 4.55
CA CYS A 255 -4.24 17.62 4.34
C CYS A 255 -3.51 17.89 5.66
N LYS A 256 -2.19 17.66 5.66
CA LYS A 256 -1.25 18.04 6.70
C LYS A 256 -0.71 19.45 6.41
N LYS A 257 -1.40 20.50 6.91
CA LYS A 257 -1.01 21.90 6.70
C LYS A 257 0.10 22.32 7.68
N LEU A 258 1.21 21.61 7.61
CA LEU A 258 2.44 21.83 8.37
C LEU A 258 3.61 21.88 7.40
N GLU A 259 4.71 22.55 7.77
CA GLU A 259 5.90 22.71 6.93
C GLU A 259 7.18 22.36 7.72
N GLY A 260 8.25 22.03 7.00
CA GLY A 260 9.58 21.84 7.53
C GLY A 260 9.63 20.87 8.72
N LYS A 261 10.22 21.32 9.83
CA LYS A 261 10.36 20.51 11.04
C LYS A 261 9.04 20.19 11.73
N GLU A 262 8.01 21.02 11.62
CA GLU A 262 6.68 20.71 12.17
C GLU A 262 6.07 19.53 11.40
N TYR A 263 6.18 19.54 10.08
CA TYR A 263 5.79 18.42 9.24
C TYR A 263 6.55 17.14 9.60
N ALA A 264 7.87 17.24 9.82
CA ALA A 264 8.75 16.09 10.08
C ALA A 264 8.44 15.32 11.36
N PHE A 265 7.81 15.97 12.35
CA PHE A 265 7.52 15.37 13.67
C PHE A 265 6.04 15.12 13.96
N SER A 266 5.16 15.40 12.99
CA SER A 266 3.72 15.25 13.16
C SER A 266 3.13 14.33 12.10
N THR A 267 2.10 13.57 12.47
CA THR A 267 1.21 12.86 11.55
C THR A 267 -0.14 13.58 11.39
N ASN A 268 -0.31 14.75 12.05
CA ASN A 268 -1.59 15.43 12.10
C ASN A 268 -2.06 15.92 10.72
N THR A 269 -3.13 15.29 10.22
CA THR A 269 -3.91 15.76 9.07
C THR A 269 -5.30 16.13 9.53
N CYS A 270 -5.91 17.10 8.85
CA CYS A 270 -7.30 17.49 9.09
C CYS A 270 -8.13 17.36 7.82
N ILE A 271 -9.43 17.19 8.00
CA ILE A 271 -10.40 17.23 6.90
C ILE A 271 -10.81 18.68 6.64
N TYR A 272 -10.82 19.06 5.37
CA TYR A 272 -11.24 20.35 4.84
C TYR A 272 -12.29 20.15 3.75
N ILE A 273 -13.12 21.19 3.53
CA ILE A 273 -14.05 21.24 2.40
C ILE A 273 -13.76 22.53 1.61
N TYR A 274 -13.39 22.36 0.34
CA TYR A 274 -13.12 23.44 -0.61
C TYR A 274 -14.32 23.68 -1.53
N CYS A 275 -14.63 24.93 -1.81
CA CYS A 275 -15.63 25.36 -2.78
C CYS A 275 -14.97 25.89 -4.05
N PRO A 276 -14.98 25.17 -5.19
CA PRO A 276 -14.36 25.64 -6.44
C PRO A 276 -14.98 26.94 -6.99
N LEU A 277 -16.23 27.24 -6.66
CA LEU A 277 -16.92 28.44 -7.13
C LEU A 277 -16.40 29.72 -6.46
N THR A 278 -16.06 29.64 -5.16
CA THR A 278 -15.66 30.80 -4.36
C THR A 278 -14.18 30.83 -4.03
N GLY A 279 -13.49 29.68 -4.13
CA GLY A 279 -12.11 29.50 -3.69
C GLY A 279 -11.96 29.40 -2.17
N GLU A 280 -13.07 29.29 -1.42
CA GLU A 280 -13.02 29.24 0.04
C GLU A 280 -12.89 27.81 0.55
N THR A 281 -12.18 27.65 1.66
CA THR A 281 -11.97 26.37 2.38
C THR A 281 -12.51 26.47 3.79
N THR A 282 -13.29 25.47 4.20
CA THR A 282 -13.77 25.28 5.58
C THR A 282 -13.05 24.10 6.21
N GLN A 283 -12.49 24.27 7.40
CA GLN A 283 -11.90 23.18 8.17
C GLN A 283 -13.00 22.42 8.93
N VAL A 284 -12.97 21.09 8.85
CA VAL A 284 -13.97 20.18 9.47
C VAL A 284 -13.47 19.62 10.79
N THR A 285 -12.22 19.14 10.82
CA THR A 285 -11.62 18.54 12.03
C THR A 285 -10.51 19.42 12.57
N PHE A 286 -10.35 19.45 13.90
CA PHE A 286 -9.44 20.37 14.60
C PHE A 286 -8.53 19.68 15.60
N GLU A 287 -8.77 18.40 15.88
CA GLU A 287 -8.03 17.64 16.88
C GLU A 287 -6.73 17.11 16.26
N GLY A 288 -5.67 17.04 17.06
CA GLY A 288 -4.39 16.48 16.66
C GLY A 288 -4.50 14.98 16.47
N GLY A 289 -4.40 14.50 15.23
CA GLY A 289 -4.50 13.10 14.87
C GLY A 289 -4.23 12.91 13.39
N TYR A 290 -4.64 11.78 12.83
CA TYR A 290 -4.43 11.48 11.42
C TYR A 290 -5.77 11.18 10.75
N ASP A 291 -6.38 12.18 10.13
CA ASP A 291 -7.64 12.09 9.41
C ASP A 291 -7.40 11.92 7.91
N THR A 292 -8.02 10.91 7.28
CA THR A 292 -7.82 10.57 5.87
C THR A 292 -9.10 10.05 5.22
N HIS A 293 -9.09 9.87 3.90
CA HIS A 293 -10.15 9.19 3.13
C HIS A 293 -11.55 9.74 3.39
N PRO A 294 -11.82 11.04 3.17
CA PRO A 294 -13.15 11.60 3.29
C PRO A 294 -14.08 11.03 2.20
N VAL A 295 -15.26 10.54 2.58
CA VAL A 295 -16.27 10.00 1.66
C VAL A 295 -17.64 10.57 1.95
N TRP A 296 -18.28 11.18 0.94
CA TRP A 296 -19.62 11.74 1.04
C TRP A 296 -20.68 10.66 0.98
N SER A 297 -21.77 10.80 1.76
CA SER A 297 -22.97 10.00 1.53
C SER A 297 -23.59 10.35 0.15
N PRO A 298 -24.31 9.41 -0.51
CA PRO A 298 -24.85 9.64 -1.86
C PRO A 298 -25.77 10.85 -1.98
N ASP A 299 -26.44 11.25 -0.90
CA ASP A 299 -27.29 12.44 -0.84
C ASP A 299 -26.56 13.72 -0.39
N GLY A 300 -25.27 13.62 -0.06
CA GLY A 300 -24.43 14.72 0.42
C GLY A 300 -24.75 15.20 1.84
N SER A 301 -25.65 14.53 2.56
CA SER A 301 -26.07 14.95 3.90
C SER A 301 -25.10 14.54 5.01
N ARG A 302 -24.12 13.68 4.71
CA ARG A 302 -23.10 13.19 5.64
C ARG A 302 -21.73 13.12 4.98
N LEU A 303 -20.69 13.27 5.82
CA LEU A 303 -19.31 13.01 5.46
C LEU A 303 -18.76 11.97 6.44
N ALA A 304 -18.11 10.92 5.93
CA ALA A 304 -17.38 9.95 6.72
C ALA A 304 -15.88 10.02 6.38
N TRP A 305 -15.02 9.65 7.32
CA TRP A 305 -13.56 9.61 7.14
C TRP A 305 -12.90 8.64 8.11
N LEU A 306 -11.66 8.26 7.82
CA LEU A 306 -10.82 7.50 8.73
C LEU A 306 -10.06 8.45 9.66
N SER A 307 -9.87 8.07 10.93
CA SER A 307 -9.24 8.93 11.93
C SER A 307 -8.42 8.14 12.94
N MET A 308 -7.17 8.55 13.15
CA MET A 308 -6.38 8.18 14.33
C MET A 308 -6.41 9.33 15.33
N GLU A 309 -6.22 9.06 16.61
CA GLU A 309 -6.39 10.06 17.67
C GLU A 309 -5.08 10.77 18.05
N ARG A 310 -3.95 10.05 17.97
CA ARG A 310 -2.68 10.49 18.54
C ARG A 310 -1.71 10.97 17.47
N ASP A 311 -1.34 12.25 17.50
CA ASP A 311 -0.33 12.82 16.63
C ASP A 311 1.04 12.16 16.81
N GLY A 312 1.72 11.85 15.70
CA GLY A 312 3.03 11.19 15.65
C GLY A 312 2.98 9.67 15.77
N TYR A 313 1.83 9.04 16.03
CA TYR A 313 1.70 7.60 16.19
C TYR A 313 1.02 6.94 15.00
N GLU A 314 1.77 6.42 14.05
CA GLU A 314 1.25 5.78 12.82
C GLU A 314 0.51 4.45 13.05
N ALA A 315 0.69 3.82 14.21
CA ALA A 315 0.05 2.57 14.55
C ALA A 315 -1.12 2.75 15.53
N ASP A 316 -1.66 3.96 15.63
CA ASP A 316 -2.86 4.22 16.40
C ASP A 316 -4.08 3.53 15.78
N LYS A 317 -5.11 3.33 16.60
CA LYS A 317 -6.36 2.73 16.13
C LYS A 317 -7.00 3.60 15.06
N VAL A 318 -7.22 3.02 13.88
CA VAL A 318 -7.96 3.68 12.80
C VAL A 318 -9.46 3.54 13.07
N ARG A 319 -10.12 4.66 13.32
CA ARG A 319 -11.55 4.79 13.57
C ARG A 319 -12.29 5.19 12.29
N LEU A 320 -13.52 4.78 12.15
CA LEU A 320 -14.43 5.28 11.11
C LEU A 320 -15.35 6.33 11.72
N MET A 321 -15.14 7.58 11.32
CA MET A 321 -15.89 8.74 11.79
C MET A 321 -17.00 9.11 10.81
N VAL A 322 -18.07 9.75 11.31
CA VAL A 322 -19.14 10.34 10.49
C VAL A 322 -19.63 11.63 11.10
N GLY A 323 -19.90 12.64 10.27
CA GLY A 323 -20.54 13.91 10.66
C GLY A 323 -21.73 14.23 9.76
N ASP A 324 -22.68 14.99 10.29
CA ASP A 324 -23.84 15.48 9.55
C ASP A 324 -23.48 16.81 8.85
N VAL A 325 -23.80 16.93 7.56
CA VAL A 325 -23.42 18.09 6.71
C VAL A 325 -24.59 19.05 6.57
N HIS A 326 -24.35 20.30 6.88
CA HIS A 326 -25.36 21.37 6.80
C HIS A 326 -24.97 22.42 5.77
N TYR A 327 -25.84 22.64 4.81
CA TYR A 327 -25.73 23.64 3.76
C TYR A 327 -26.55 24.87 4.12
N ASP A 328 -26.38 25.43 5.31
CA ASP A 328 -27.19 26.57 5.76
C ASP A 328 -27.07 27.74 4.80
N ALA A 329 -28.23 28.44 4.63
CA ALA A 329 -28.35 29.59 3.77
C ALA A 329 -27.36 30.67 4.24
N VAL A 330 -26.22 30.74 3.56
CA VAL A 330 -25.28 31.86 3.73
C VAL A 330 -26.01 33.15 3.34
N PRO A 331 -25.97 34.18 4.16
CA PRO A 331 -26.48 35.49 3.76
C PRO A 331 -25.87 35.90 2.41
N GLU A 332 -26.68 36.47 1.52
CA GLU A 332 -26.27 36.89 0.18
C GLU A 332 -25.00 37.73 0.27
N GLY A 333 -23.86 37.19 -0.21
CA GLY A 333 -22.54 37.82 -0.18
C GLY A 333 -21.51 37.25 0.81
N GLN A 334 -21.81 36.20 1.58
CA GLN A 334 -20.84 35.43 2.35
C GLN A 334 -20.91 33.96 1.92
N ALA A 335 -19.87 33.47 1.27
CA ALA A 335 -19.74 32.06 0.92
C ALA A 335 -19.00 31.35 2.07
N ALA A 336 -19.75 30.84 3.04
CA ALA A 336 -19.23 29.84 3.95
C ALA A 336 -19.44 28.46 3.31
N GLY A 337 -18.44 27.58 3.35
CA GLY A 337 -18.57 26.18 2.99
C GLY A 337 -19.56 25.45 3.91
N PRO A 338 -19.98 24.23 3.59
CA PRO A 338 -20.89 23.48 4.46
C PRO A 338 -20.25 23.27 5.84
N MET A 339 -21.07 23.34 6.87
CA MET A 339 -20.68 22.98 8.23
C MET A 339 -20.88 21.49 8.45
N VAL A 340 -19.96 20.87 9.17
CA VAL A 340 -20.09 19.47 9.61
C VAL A 340 -20.17 19.46 11.13
N ASP A 341 -21.23 18.88 11.67
CA ASP A 341 -21.41 18.73 13.11
C ASP A 341 -21.83 17.31 13.50
N ASN A 342 -22.21 17.10 14.76
CA ASN A 342 -22.63 15.79 15.28
C ASN A 342 -21.67 14.66 14.90
N ILE A 343 -20.35 14.93 15.01
CA ILE A 343 -19.29 13.99 14.68
C ILE A 343 -19.30 12.81 15.66
N ARG A 344 -19.24 11.59 15.13
CA ARG A 344 -19.36 10.34 15.89
C ARG A 344 -18.35 9.32 15.41
N ASP A 345 -17.77 8.56 16.34
CA ASP A 345 -16.98 7.36 16.06
C ASP A 345 -17.91 6.15 15.91
N LEU A 346 -18.02 5.62 14.71
CA LEU A 346 -18.84 4.42 14.41
C LEU A 346 -18.17 3.13 14.86
N THR A 347 -16.88 3.16 15.15
CA THR A 347 -16.05 2.00 15.48
C THR A 347 -15.51 2.02 16.92
N ALA A 348 -16.07 2.87 17.79
CA ALA A 348 -15.62 3.01 19.18
C ALA A 348 -15.54 1.65 19.93
N ALA A 349 -16.55 0.79 19.75
CA ALA A 349 -16.60 -0.55 20.33
C ALA A 349 -15.94 -1.65 19.46
N PHE A 350 -15.48 -1.32 18.27
CA PHE A 350 -14.87 -2.26 17.35
C PHE A 350 -13.38 -2.44 17.68
N LYS A 351 -12.93 -3.69 17.71
CA LYS A 351 -11.58 -4.06 18.16
C LYS A 351 -10.48 -3.71 17.16
N TYR A 352 -10.80 -3.69 15.86
CA TYR A 352 -9.84 -3.64 14.76
C TYR A 352 -9.82 -2.26 14.09
N ASN A 353 -8.84 -2.04 13.24
CA ASN A 353 -8.74 -0.85 12.40
C ASN A 353 -9.75 -0.93 11.26
N ALA A 354 -10.43 0.17 10.95
CA ALA A 354 -11.26 0.31 9.76
C ALA A 354 -10.39 0.77 8.57
N ASP A 355 -10.75 0.31 7.36
CA ASP A 355 -10.08 0.69 6.12
C ASP A 355 -11.08 0.84 4.96
N GLY A 356 -10.82 1.75 4.03
CA GLY A 356 -11.53 1.95 2.77
C GLY A 356 -13.06 2.06 2.92
N PRO A 357 -13.60 3.09 3.59
CA PRO A 357 -15.03 3.24 3.82
C PRO A 357 -15.78 3.53 2.52
N VAL A 358 -16.90 2.82 2.30
CA VAL A 358 -17.77 2.98 1.14
C VAL A 358 -19.24 3.04 1.59
N TRP A 359 -19.94 4.09 1.19
CA TRP A 359 -21.37 4.20 1.46
C TRP A 359 -22.21 3.21 0.62
N ALA A 360 -23.24 2.65 1.23
CA ALA A 360 -24.30 2.00 0.48
C ALA A 360 -25.02 3.03 -0.42
N GLU A 361 -25.55 2.61 -1.58
CA GLU A 361 -26.22 3.50 -2.52
C GLU A 361 -27.40 4.28 -1.91
N ASP A 362 -28.10 3.68 -0.92
CA ASP A 362 -29.22 4.32 -0.23
C ASP A 362 -28.78 5.27 0.91
N GLY A 363 -27.48 5.43 1.13
CA GLY A 363 -26.90 6.31 2.15
C GLY A 363 -27.16 5.90 3.60
N LYS A 364 -27.68 4.68 3.86
CA LYS A 364 -28.08 4.26 5.22
C LYS A 364 -27.01 3.52 5.99
N SER A 365 -26.03 2.96 5.31
CA SER A 365 -24.93 2.24 5.94
C SER A 365 -23.61 2.46 5.22
N LEU A 366 -22.52 2.08 5.89
CA LEU A 366 -21.17 2.06 5.31
C LEU A 366 -20.63 0.64 5.32
N TYR A 367 -19.89 0.31 4.26
CA TYR A 367 -19.03 -0.86 4.19
C TYR A 367 -17.58 -0.43 4.43
N PHE A 368 -16.79 -1.29 5.04
CA PHE A 368 -15.36 -1.09 5.23
C PHE A 368 -14.65 -2.42 5.36
N ALA A 369 -13.36 -2.45 5.07
CA ALA A 369 -12.50 -3.60 5.32
C ALA A 369 -11.86 -3.50 6.71
N ALA A 370 -11.47 -4.64 7.28
CA ALA A 370 -10.67 -4.69 8.49
C ALA A 370 -9.90 -6.01 8.61
N LEU A 371 -8.62 -5.91 8.98
CA LEU A 371 -7.82 -7.06 9.38
C LEU A 371 -8.24 -7.54 10.78
N ALA A 372 -8.82 -8.73 10.83
CA ALA A 372 -9.36 -9.33 12.04
C ALA A 372 -8.81 -10.75 12.21
N GLU A 373 -7.99 -10.94 13.27
CA GLU A 373 -7.42 -12.25 13.63
C GLU A 373 -6.61 -12.93 12.49
N GLY A 374 -5.88 -12.11 11.72
CA GLY A 374 -4.95 -12.57 10.69
C GLY A 374 -5.54 -12.72 9.29
N VAL A 375 -6.79 -12.32 9.07
CA VAL A 375 -7.45 -12.26 7.76
C VAL A 375 -8.23 -10.95 7.59
N GLU A 376 -8.29 -10.42 6.39
CA GLU A 376 -9.04 -9.21 6.11
C GLU A 376 -10.48 -9.55 5.70
N GLY A 377 -11.44 -8.97 6.42
CA GLY A 377 -12.86 -9.17 6.17
C GLY A 377 -13.58 -7.88 5.82
N ILE A 378 -14.78 -8.02 5.22
CA ILE A 378 -15.68 -6.90 4.96
C ILE A 378 -16.71 -6.79 6.06
N PHE A 379 -16.94 -5.58 6.51
CA PHE A 379 -17.88 -5.22 7.57
C PHE A 379 -18.87 -4.18 7.07
N ASN A 380 -20.04 -4.14 7.72
CA ASN A 380 -21.07 -3.12 7.51
C ASN A 380 -21.40 -2.46 8.84
N VAL A 381 -21.67 -1.16 8.81
CA VAL A 381 -22.11 -0.38 9.96
C VAL A 381 -23.22 0.59 9.57
N VAL A 382 -24.26 0.66 10.42
CA VAL A 382 -25.32 1.68 10.30
C VAL A 382 -24.94 2.86 11.19
N PRO A 383 -24.86 4.09 10.65
CA PRO A 383 -24.39 5.27 11.40
C PRO A 383 -25.50 5.84 12.31
N GLU A 384 -25.88 5.08 13.35
CA GLU A 384 -26.79 5.47 14.42
C GLU A 384 -26.03 5.83 15.70
N GLN A 385 -26.76 6.22 16.77
CA GLN A 385 -26.14 6.57 18.06
C GLN A 385 -25.43 5.39 18.74
N GLU A 386 -25.96 4.18 18.55
CA GLU A 386 -25.33 2.93 18.99
C GLU A 386 -25.07 2.07 17.76
N PRO A 387 -23.96 2.28 17.04
CA PRO A 387 -23.69 1.60 15.80
C PRO A 387 -23.49 0.09 16.02
N VAL A 388 -24.14 -0.71 15.18
CA VAL A 388 -23.96 -2.16 15.13
C VAL A 388 -23.09 -2.50 13.94
N ILE A 389 -21.96 -3.14 14.18
CA ILE A 389 -21.03 -3.61 13.16
C ILE A 389 -21.30 -5.08 12.89
N VAL A 390 -21.49 -5.43 11.62
CA VAL A 390 -21.74 -6.80 11.16
C VAL A 390 -20.65 -7.21 10.19
N ARG A 391 -19.99 -8.36 10.44
CA ARG A 391 -19.06 -8.96 9.47
C ARG A 391 -19.87 -9.65 8.36
N LEU A 392 -19.53 -9.39 7.10
CA LEU A 392 -20.21 -9.92 5.92
C LEU A 392 -19.47 -11.09 5.27
N THR A 393 -18.18 -11.26 5.55
CA THR A 393 -17.37 -12.40 5.09
C THR A 393 -17.16 -13.37 6.23
N ALA A 394 -17.24 -14.68 5.96
CA ALA A 394 -17.06 -15.69 7.00
C ALA A 394 -15.64 -15.66 7.60
N ASP A 395 -15.51 -15.80 8.91
CA ASP A 395 -14.26 -15.72 9.66
C ASP A 395 -13.33 -16.93 9.47
N ASN A 396 -13.86 -18.03 8.98
CA ASN A 396 -13.11 -19.25 8.67
C ASN A 396 -12.57 -19.32 7.25
N LEU A 397 -12.73 -18.27 6.47
CA LEU A 397 -12.15 -18.13 5.13
C LEU A 397 -10.77 -17.50 5.26
N TRP A 398 -9.76 -18.16 4.71
CA TRP A 398 -8.39 -17.66 4.70
C TRP A 398 -8.12 -16.88 3.42
N PHE A 399 -8.84 -15.76 3.28
CA PHE A 399 -8.70 -14.79 2.19
C PHE A 399 -8.63 -13.40 2.80
N ASP A 400 -7.89 -12.51 2.15
CA ASP A 400 -7.94 -11.09 2.41
C ASP A 400 -8.83 -10.43 1.35
N PHE A 401 -9.86 -9.71 1.81
CA PHE A 401 -10.79 -8.99 0.96
C PHE A 401 -10.50 -7.50 1.00
N GLY A 402 -10.37 -6.87 -0.16
CA GLY A 402 -10.31 -5.41 -0.24
C GLY A 402 -11.66 -4.75 0.02
N SER A 403 -11.65 -3.44 0.20
CA SER A 403 -12.88 -2.65 0.29
C SER A 403 -13.74 -2.79 -0.98
N PRO A 404 -15.07 -2.77 -0.85
CA PRO A 404 -15.94 -2.85 -2.02
C PRO A 404 -15.71 -1.68 -2.99
N PHE A 405 -15.57 -1.97 -4.28
CA PHE A 405 -15.53 -0.95 -5.35
C PHE A 405 -16.90 -0.77 -6.02
N GLY A 406 -17.91 -1.52 -5.61
CA GLY A 406 -19.28 -1.40 -6.07
C GLY A 406 -20.24 -2.24 -5.24
N VAL A 407 -21.49 -1.79 -5.19
CA VAL A 407 -22.59 -2.50 -4.54
C VAL A 407 -23.74 -2.62 -5.54
N LEU A 408 -24.25 -3.83 -5.78
CA LEU A 408 -25.37 -4.05 -6.68
C LEU A 408 -26.71 -3.83 -5.96
N GLN A 409 -27.79 -3.63 -6.73
CA GLN A 409 -29.14 -3.37 -6.18
C GLN A 409 -29.67 -4.47 -5.25
N ASP A 410 -29.21 -5.70 -5.40
CA ASP A 410 -29.56 -6.84 -4.54
C ASP A 410 -28.69 -6.94 -3.28
N GLY A 411 -27.78 -5.98 -3.06
CA GLY A 411 -26.84 -5.95 -1.96
C GLY A 411 -25.55 -6.75 -2.18
N THR A 412 -25.34 -7.31 -3.37
CA THR A 412 -24.09 -7.99 -3.72
C THR A 412 -22.94 -7.00 -3.75
N LEU A 413 -21.88 -7.28 -3.00
CA LEU A 413 -20.66 -6.49 -2.97
C LEU A 413 -19.70 -6.95 -4.07
N LEU A 414 -19.16 -6.01 -4.83
CA LEU A 414 -18.06 -6.24 -5.77
C LEU A 414 -16.79 -5.78 -5.10
N THR A 415 -15.85 -6.72 -4.93
CA THR A 415 -14.59 -6.46 -4.24
C THR A 415 -13.44 -7.24 -4.87
N THR A 416 -12.25 -7.04 -4.35
CA THR A 416 -11.08 -7.87 -4.63
C THR A 416 -10.88 -8.89 -3.52
N PHE A 417 -10.25 -10.01 -3.84
CA PHE A 417 -9.76 -10.95 -2.85
C PHE A 417 -8.40 -11.53 -3.25
N THR A 418 -7.65 -11.98 -2.26
CA THR A 418 -6.35 -12.60 -2.44
C THR A 418 -6.09 -13.60 -1.33
N SER A 419 -5.12 -14.49 -1.52
CA SER A 419 -4.60 -15.32 -0.44
C SER A 419 -3.09 -15.54 -0.61
N MET A 420 -2.47 -16.24 0.32
CA MET A 420 -1.07 -16.68 0.16
C MET A 420 -0.88 -17.57 -1.09
N ASP A 421 -1.98 -18.16 -1.63
CA ASP A 421 -1.96 -19.12 -2.74
C ASP A 421 -2.12 -18.48 -4.12
N PHE A 422 -2.68 -17.27 -4.18
CA PHE A 422 -2.96 -16.59 -5.44
C PHE A 422 -3.01 -15.07 -5.28
N PRO A 423 -2.58 -14.31 -6.32
CA PRO A 423 -2.67 -12.85 -6.31
C PRO A 423 -4.10 -12.36 -6.46
N THR A 424 -4.27 -11.03 -6.40
CA THR A 424 -5.55 -10.35 -6.46
C THR A 424 -6.40 -10.77 -7.66
N GLU A 425 -7.66 -11.14 -7.37
CA GLU A 425 -8.73 -11.39 -8.33
C GLU A 425 -9.99 -10.61 -7.93
N LEU A 426 -10.94 -10.45 -8.86
CA LEU A 426 -12.21 -9.78 -8.63
C LEU A 426 -13.27 -10.80 -8.22
N VAL A 427 -14.10 -10.44 -7.24
CA VAL A 427 -15.16 -11.31 -6.74
C VAL A 427 -16.46 -10.54 -6.44
N ALA A 428 -17.58 -11.26 -6.47
CA ALA A 428 -18.87 -10.84 -5.95
C ALA A 428 -19.15 -11.60 -4.64
N VAL A 429 -19.54 -10.89 -3.60
CA VAL A 429 -19.88 -11.44 -2.27
C VAL A 429 -21.31 -11.11 -1.91
N ASN A 430 -22.12 -12.14 -1.60
CA ASN A 430 -23.51 -11.99 -1.15
C ASN A 430 -23.83 -13.09 -0.13
N ASP A 431 -24.33 -12.73 1.04
CA ASP A 431 -24.70 -13.66 2.13
C ASP A 431 -23.65 -14.75 2.41
N ASN A 432 -22.36 -14.38 2.49
CA ASN A 432 -21.20 -15.28 2.60
C ASN A 432 -20.94 -16.18 1.36
N ALA A 433 -21.71 -16.07 0.28
CA ALA A 433 -21.40 -16.72 -0.97
C ALA A 433 -20.39 -15.88 -1.76
N ILE A 434 -19.30 -16.52 -2.21
CA ILE A 434 -18.25 -15.90 -2.99
C ILE A 434 -18.35 -16.44 -4.42
N ARG A 435 -18.46 -15.53 -5.39
CA ARG A 435 -18.40 -15.85 -6.81
C ARG A 435 -17.23 -15.12 -7.44
N GLN A 436 -16.19 -15.84 -7.78
CA GLN A 436 -15.03 -15.28 -8.47
C GLN A 436 -15.44 -14.81 -9.87
N ILE A 437 -14.96 -13.62 -10.27
CA ILE A 437 -15.28 -12.96 -11.54
C ILE A 437 -14.09 -13.10 -12.51
N THR A 438 -12.87 -12.88 -12.04
CA THR A 438 -11.64 -12.98 -12.85
C THR A 438 -10.82 -14.22 -12.47
N TYR A 439 -10.04 -14.72 -13.43
CA TYR A 439 -9.14 -15.89 -13.30
C TYR A 439 -7.84 -15.61 -14.04
N GLU A 440 -7.25 -14.44 -13.82
CA GLU A 440 -6.15 -13.90 -14.61
C GLU A 440 -4.94 -14.84 -14.66
N ASN A 441 -4.57 -15.41 -13.51
CA ASN A 441 -3.38 -16.25 -13.39
C ASN A 441 -3.66 -17.74 -13.29
N GLN A 442 -4.91 -18.19 -13.45
CA GLN A 442 -5.32 -19.57 -13.19
C GLN A 442 -4.54 -20.59 -14.03
N HIS A 443 -4.26 -20.28 -15.30
CA HIS A 443 -3.52 -21.14 -16.22
C HIS A 443 -2.07 -21.40 -15.79
N ILE A 444 -1.47 -20.53 -14.99
CA ILE A 444 -0.14 -20.69 -14.38
C ILE A 444 -0.27 -21.42 -13.04
N LEU A 445 -1.20 -21.00 -12.19
CA LEU A 445 -1.39 -21.55 -10.85
C LEU A 445 -1.83 -23.02 -10.89
N ASP A 446 -2.61 -23.44 -11.88
CA ASP A 446 -3.02 -24.84 -12.08
C ASP A 446 -1.85 -25.80 -12.36
N GLN A 447 -0.69 -25.28 -12.75
CA GLN A 447 0.51 -26.07 -12.97
C GLN A 447 1.32 -26.31 -11.69
N LEU A 448 0.97 -25.63 -10.57
CA LEU A 448 1.69 -25.75 -9.31
C LEU A 448 1.19 -26.92 -8.48
N ASP A 449 2.10 -27.59 -7.82
CA ASP A 449 1.77 -28.60 -6.79
C ASP A 449 1.12 -27.91 -5.58
N LYS A 450 0.14 -28.57 -4.97
CA LYS A 450 -0.52 -28.07 -3.76
C LYS A 450 0.38 -28.19 -2.55
N HIS A 451 0.29 -27.21 -1.67
CA HIS A 451 0.92 -27.20 -0.35
C HIS A 451 -0.17 -27.20 0.75
N GLU A 452 0.24 -27.26 2.00
CA GLU A 452 -0.64 -27.19 3.17
C GLU A 452 -0.26 -25.99 4.02
N THR A 453 -1.26 -25.31 4.57
CA THR A 453 -1.09 -24.22 5.54
C THR A 453 -1.79 -24.58 6.84
N GLU A 454 -1.15 -24.28 7.97
CA GLU A 454 -1.67 -24.50 9.32
C GLU A 454 -1.71 -23.19 10.09
N ALA A 455 -2.78 -22.93 10.84
CA ALA A 455 -2.88 -21.86 11.82
C ALA A 455 -2.54 -22.42 13.20
N ARG A 456 -1.35 -22.07 13.73
CA ARG A 456 -0.92 -22.45 15.08
C ARG A 456 -1.09 -21.31 16.05
N TRP A 457 -1.77 -21.56 17.18
CA TRP A 457 -1.83 -20.62 18.29
C TRP A 457 -0.77 -21.01 19.34
N LEU A 458 0.31 -20.25 19.36
CA LEU A 458 1.43 -20.47 20.26
C LEU A 458 1.29 -19.65 21.53
N LYS A 459 1.64 -20.23 22.68
CA LYS A 459 1.72 -19.47 23.93
C LYS A 459 3.04 -18.73 24.01
N THR A 460 2.96 -17.43 24.20
CA THR A 460 4.11 -16.55 24.48
C THR A 460 4.68 -16.83 25.87
N VAL A 461 5.86 -16.28 26.16
CA VAL A 461 6.53 -16.47 27.47
C VAL A 461 5.73 -15.93 28.66
N ASP A 462 4.84 -14.97 28.43
CA ASP A 462 3.92 -14.39 29.42
C ASP A 462 2.50 -14.99 29.34
N GLY A 463 2.31 -16.05 28.52
CA GLY A 463 1.10 -16.85 28.47
C GLY A 463 -0.02 -16.34 27.58
N GLN A 464 0.23 -15.28 26.78
CA GLN A 464 -0.72 -14.83 25.75
C GLN A 464 -0.70 -15.76 24.53
N GLU A 465 -1.71 -15.69 23.67
CA GLU A 465 -1.81 -16.51 22.47
C GLU A 465 -1.38 -15.69 21.25
N MET A 466 -0.53 -16.29 20.42
CA MET A 466 0.04 -15.69 19.21
C MET A 466 -0.27 -16.58 18.01
N LEU A 467 -1.03 -16.06 17.04
CA LEU A 467 -1.24 -16.74 15.76
C LEU A 467 0.06 -16.83 14.98
N THR A 468 0.39 -18.04 14.54
CA THR A 468 1.55 -18.32 13.70
C THR A 468 1.08 -19.16 12.51
N TRP A 469 1.15 -18.61 11.31
CA TRP A 469 0.91 -19.39 10.09
C TRP A 469 2.12 -20.26 9.80
N VAL A 470 1.88 -21.51 9.41
CA VAL A 470 2.93 -22.45 8.99
C VAL A 470 2.57 -23.02 7.63
N LEU A 471 3.40 -22.78 6.63
CA LEU A 471 3.25 -23.33 5.29
C LEU A 471 4.22 -24.49 5.11
N PHE A 472 3.73 -25.60 4.59
CA PHE A 472 4.53 -26.80 4.34
C PHE A 472 4.87 -26.94 2.84
N PRO A 473 6.08 -27.42 2.49
CA PRO A 473 6.44 -27.64 1.09
C PRO A 473 5.45 -28.56 0.38
N PRO A 474 5.27 -28.41 -0.93
CA PRO A 474 4.47 -29.36 -1.71
C PRO A 474 4.89 -30.81 -1.48
N LYS A 475 3.89 -31.71 -1.41
CA LYS A 475 4.13 -33.14 -1.13
C LYS A 475 4.87 -33.39 0.18
N PHE A 476 4.58 -32.58 1.19
CA PHE A 476 5.18 -32.70 2.52
C PHE A 476 5.06 -34.12 3.07
N ASP A 477 6.17 -34.64 3.60
CA ASP A 477 6.25 -35.99 4.21
C ASP A 477 6.89 -35.82 5.60
N PRO A 478 6.14 -35.99 6.70
CA PRO A 478 6.66 -35.80 8.05
C PRO A 478 7.77 -36.81 8.46
N ALA A 479 8.04 -37.82 7.62
CA ALA A 479 9.18 -38.73 7.79
C ALA A 479 10.49 -38.22 7.21
N LYS A 480 10.45 -37.09 6.48
CA LYS A 480 11.61 -36.40 5.92
C LYS A 480 11.95 -35.16 6.75
N THR A 481 13.11 -34.58 6.52
CA THR A 481 13.52 -33.33 7.16
C THR A 481 13.56 -32.20 6.16
N TYR A 482 13.16 -30.99 6.60
CA TYR A 482 13.11 -29.77 5.82
C TYR A 482 13.73 -28.61 6.62
N PRO A 483 14.46 -27.69 5.98
CA PRO A 483 14.81 -26.44 6.63
C PRO A 483 13.58 -25.54 6.79
N ALA A 484 13.58 -24.70 7.82
CA ALA A 484 12.51 -23.74 8.07
C ALA A 484 13.00 -22.29 7.91
N ILE A 485 12.10 -21.42 7.49
CA ILE A 485 12.30 -19.95 7.42
C ILE A 485 11.29 -19.30 8.35
N GLU A 486 11.73 -18.58 9.36
CA GLU A 486 10.89 -17.68 10.14
C GLU A 486 10.96 -16.28 9.56
N ILE A 487 9.81 -15.66 9.32
CA ILE A 487 9.71 -14.30 8.81
C ILE A 487 9.56 -13.32 9.97
N CYS A 488 10.56 -12.47 10.12
CA CYS A 488 10.52 -11.31 11.01
C CYS A 488 9.79 -10.17 10.28
N LEU A 489 8.60 -9.83 10.78
CA LEU A 489 7.73 -8.82 10.19
C LEU A 489 8.33 -7.42 10.31
N GLY A 490 8.31 -6.63 9.22
CA GLY A 490 8.60 -5.19 9.21
C GLY A 490 7.47 -4.36 9.84
N GLY A 491 7.60 -3.07 9.73
CA GLY A 491 6.71 -2.10 10.36
C GLY A 491 7.45 -1.31 11.43
N PRO A 492 7.31 -1.57 12.74
CA PRO A 492 7.02 -2.84 13.43
C PRO A 492 5.54 -3.24 13.52
N GLN A 493 4.64 -2.30 13.39
CA GLN A 493 3.21 -2.59 13.46
C GLN A 493 2.70 -2.96 12.06
N GLY A 494 2.22 -4.17 11.92
CA GLY A 494 1.70 -4.76 10.68
C GLY A 494 1.12 -6.13 10.98
N THR A 495 0.71 -6.89 9.97
CA THR A 495 0.15 -8.23 10.13
C THR A 495 0.66 -9.16 9.04
N LEU A 496 1.04 -10.38 9.42
CA LEU A 496 1.25 -11.49 8.50
C LEU A 496 -0.13 -12.13 8.25
N SER A 497 -0.85 -11.56 7.28
CA SER A 497 -2.20 -12.00 6.88
C SER A 497 -2.14 -13.06 5.77
N GLN A 498 -3.27 -13.29 5.14
CA GLN A 498 -3.36 -14.17 3.96
C GLN A 498 -2.99 -13.44 2.66
N GLY A 499 -2.64 -12.15 2.70
CA GLY A 499 -2.35 -11.35 1.52
C GLY A 499 -1.18 -11.85 0.69
N TRP A 500 -1.35 -11.76 -0.64
CA TRP A 500 -0.29 -12.07 -1.61
C TRP A 500 0.77 -10.98 -1.66
N SER A 501 2.03 -11.38 -1.76
CA SER A 501 3.14 -10.45 -1.97
C SER A 501 4.00 -10.88 -3.16
N TYR A 502 4.34 -9.93 -4.03
CA TYR A 502 5.33 -10.14 -5.09
C TYR A 502 6.78 -9.92 -4.62
N ARG A 503 6.98 -9.43 -3.40
CA ARG A 503 8.31 -9.21 -2.79
C ARG A 503 8.66 -10.32 -1.80
N TRP A 504 7.83 -10.55 -0.81
CA TRP A 504 7.97 -11.58 0.22
C TRP A 504 6.87 -12.65 -0.01
N ASN A 505 7.09 -13.51 -1.02
CA ASN A 505 6.09 -14.51 -1.40
C ASN A 505 6.29 -15.81 -0.62
N TYR A 506 5.36 -16.10 0.28
CA TYR A 506 5.46 -17.27 1.17
C TYR A 506 5.21 -18.57 0.43
N LEU A 507 4.30 -18.57 -0.59
CA LEU A 507 4.08 -19.71 -1.46
C LEU A 507 5.38 -20.11 -2.19
N MET A 508 6.09 -19.13 -2.77
CA MET A 508 7.36 -19.40 -3.42
C MET A 508 8.40 -19.97 -2.43
N MET A 509 8.48 -19.42 -1.22
CA MET A 509 9.41 -19.90 -0.20
C MET A 509 9.14 -21.37 0.15
N CYS A 510 7.87 -21.76 0.35
CA CYS A 510 7.55 -23.16 0.63
C CYS A 510 7.77 -24.07 -0.60
N HIS A 511 7.52 -23.60 -1.82
CA HIS A 511 7.81 -24.33 -3.05
C HIS A 511 9.32 -24.52 -3.31
N GLN A 512 10.17 -23.68 -2.73
CA GLN A 512 11.61 -23.92 -2.73
C GLN A 512 12.07 -24.94 -1.68
N GLY A 513 11.13 -25.61 -1.02
CA GLY A 513 11.38 -26.75 -0.11
C GLY A 513 11.59 -26.35 1.35
N TYR A 514 11.14 -25.17 1.75
CA TYR A 514 11.21 -24.67 3.13
C TYR A 514 9.86 -24.79 3.85
N VAL A 515 9.87 -25.11 5.13
CA VAL A 515 8.73 -24.83 6.01
C VAL A 515 8.77 -23.35 6.34
N VAL A 516 7.68 -22.63 6.06
CA VAL A 516 7.63 -21.16 6.27
C VAL A 516 6.82 -20.85 7.52
N VAL A 517 7.38 -20.06 8.43
CA VAL A 517 6.81 -19.76 9.75
C VAL A 517 6.57 -18.25 9.85
N LEU A 518 5.34 -17.86 10.09
CA LEU A 518 4.87 -16.47 10.03
C LEU A 518 4.23 -16.08 11.38
N PRO A 519 5.03 -15.71 12.39
CA PRO A 519 4.50 -15.37 13.70
C PRO A 519 3.90 -13.96 13.74
N ASN A 520 2.63 -13.84 14.11
CA ASN A 520 1.98 -12.57 14.40
C ASN A 520 2.29 -12.14 15.84
N ARG A 521 3.57 -11.82 16.08
CA ARG A 521 4.10 -11.38 17.37
C ARG A 521 3.40 -10.10 17.85
N ARG A 522 3.54 -9.76 19.13
CA ARG A 522 3.04 -8.47 19.64
C ARG A 522 3.57 -7.29 18.81
N GLY A 523 2.74 -6.29 18.60
CA GLY A 523 2.94 -5.23 17.62
C GLY A 523 2.14 -5.44 16.32
N THR A 524 1.54 -6.63 16.09
CA THR A 524 0.67 -6.83 14.93
C THR A 524 -0.72 -6.21 15.14
N THR A 525 -1.29 -5.64 14.08
CA THR A 525 -2.50 -4.80 14.14
C THR A 525 -3.80 -5.61 14.19
N ALA A 526 -3.83 -6.82 13.62
CA ALA A 526 -5.04 -7.64 13.47
C ALA A 526 -5.61 -8.23 14.79
N PHE A 527 -4.96 -7.99 15.92
CA PHE A 527 -5.36 -8.56 17.23
C PHE A 527 -5.84 -7.51 18.23
N GLY A 528 -6.04 -6.28 17.74
CA GLY A 528 -6.52 -5.12 18.49
C GLY A 528 -5.39 -4.26 19.04
N GLN A 529 -5.73 -3.02 19.37
CA GLN A 529 -4.79 -2.00 19.82
C GLN A 529 -3.93 -2.42 21.02
N PRO A 530 -4.46 -3.10 22.07
CA PRO A 530 -3.63 -3.54 23.19
C PRO A 530 -2.52 -4.54 22.83
N TRP A 531 -2.68 -5.34 21.78
CA TRP A 531 -1.61 -6.21 21.27
C TRP A 531 -0.62 -5.44 20.42
N CYS A 532 -1.11 -4.51 19.58
CA CYS A 532 -0.30 -3.66 18.73
C CYS A 532 0.65 -2.77 19.56
N GLU A 533 0.15 -2.09 20.58
CA GLU A 533 0.91 -1.12 21.37
C GLU A 533 2.03 -1.74 22.22
N GLN A 534 2.00 -3.05 22.49
CA GLN A 534 3.02 -3.70 23.30
C GLN A 534 4.44 -3.61 22.74
N ILE A 535 4.59 -3.26 21.46
CA ILE A 535 5.91 -3.09 20.84
C ILE A 535 6.43 -1.67 20.96
N SER A 536 5.55 -0.67 21.05
CA SER A 536 5.94 0.75 21.08
C SER A 536 6.72 1.07 22.36
N GLY A 537 7.94 1.57 22.17
CA GLY A 537 8.90 1.82 23.25
C GLY A 537 9.55 0.56 23.83
N ASP A 538 9.40 -0.61 23.18
CA ASP A 538 10.02 -1.87 23.64
C ASP A 538 10.40 -2.81 22.47
N TYR A 539 11.13 -2.31 21.49
CA TYR A 539 11.56 -3.08 20.32
C TYR A 539 12.43 -4.30 20.62
N VAL A 540 13.06 -4.34 21.78
CA VAL A 540 14.00 -5.39 22.19
C VAL A 540 13.44 -6.28 23.31
N GLY A 541 12.17 -6.17 23.63
CA GLY A 541 11.51 -6.83 24.73
C GLY A 541 10.83 -8.14 24.38
N LEU A 542 9.56 -8.23 24.77
CA LEU A 542 8.77 -9.46 24.65
C LEU A 542 8.53 -9.86 23.18
N ASN A 543 8.47 -8.93 22.26
CA ASN A 543 8.36 -9.21 20.82
C ASN A 543 9.52 -10.06 20.29
N MET A 544 10.75 -9.88 20.80
CA MET A 544 11.89 -10.74 20.46
C MET A 544 11.74 -12.13 21.06
N GLN A 545 11.11 -12.25 22.23
CA GLN A 545 10.79 -13.56 22.82
C GLN A 545 9.68 -14.28 22.05
N ASP A 546 8.77 -13.54 21.42
CA ASP A 546 7.72 -14.11 20.56
C ASP A 546 8.35 -14.79 19.33
N TYR A 547 9.29 -14.14 18.63
CA TYR A 547 10.07 -14.76 17.55
C TYR A 547 10.82 -16.01 18.03
N LEU A 548 11.58 -15.90 19.12
CA LEU A 548 12.29 -17.06 19.68
C LEU A 548 11.35 -18.19 20.11
N THR A 549 10.11 -17.88 20.50
CA THR A 549 9.09 -18.88 20.85
C THR A 549 8.63 -19.63 19.59
N ALA A 550 8.33 -18.92 18.51
CA ALA A 550 7.94 -19.52 17.24
C ALA A 550 9.07 -20.36 16.64
N ALA A 551 10.29 -19.82 16.61
CA ALA A 551 11.47 -20.55 16.12
C ALA A 551 11.75 -21.84 16.92
N ARG A 552 11.68 -21.79 18.25
CA ARG A 552 11.86 -22.99 19.10
C ARG A 552 10.74 -24.01 18.91
N ASN A 553 9.50 -23.54 18.72
CA ASN A 553 8.36 -24.42 18.47
C ASN A 553 8.58 -25.21 17.18
N ILE A 554 8.92 -24.53 16.08
CA ILE A 554 9.14 -25.22 14.81
C ILE A 554 10.42 -26.07 14.81
N LYS A 555 11.51 -25.60 15.44
CA LYS A 555 12.78 -26.35 15.56
C LYS A 555 12.63 -27.66 16.34
N ALA A 556 11.64 -27.74 17.24
CA ALA A 556 11.34 -28.98 18.01
C ALA A 556 10.62 -30.04 17.19
N GLU A 557 10.10 -29.73 16.03
CA GLU A 557 9.42 -30.71 15.17
C GLU A 557 10.44 -31.68 14.54
N PRO A 558 10.14 -32.99 14.52
CA PRO A 558 11.08 -33.99 14.03
C PRO A 558 11.42 -33.88 12.55
N TYR A 559 10.60 -33.18 11.80
CA TYR A 559 10.78 -32.91 10.36
C TYR A 559 11.55 -31.62 10.07
N VAL A 560 12.04 -30.88 11.07
CA VAL A 560 12.81 -29.64 10.87
C VAL A 560 14.29 -29.88 11.08
N SER A 561 15.10 -29.60 10.06
CA SER A 561 16.56 -29.75 10.09
C SER A 561 17.30 -28.55 10.70
N GLY A 562 16.72 -27.35 10.54
CA GLY A 562 17.28 -26.10 11.02
C GLY A 562 16.32 -24.93 10.75
N VAL A 563 16.61 -23.75 11.33
CA VAL A 563 15.74 -22.55 11.21
C VAL A 563 16.59 -21.35 10.79
N ALA A 564 16.16 -20.65 9.74
CA ALA A 564 16.67 -19.35 9.35
C ALA A 564 15.72 -18.24 9.79
N ALA A 565 16.22 -17.06 10.19
CA ALA A 565 15.39 -15.88 10.38
C ALA A 565 15.64 -14.86 9.26
N CYS A 566 14.55 -14.40 8.63
CA CYS A 566 14.59 -13.47 7.51
C CYS A 566 13.63 -12.31 7.74
N GLY A 567 14.05 -11.08 7.46
CA GLY A 567 13.19 -9.92 7.66
C GLY A 567 13.65 -8.66 6.97
N ALA A 568 12.73 -7.71 6.79
CA ALA A 568 12.99 -6.42 6.17
C ALA A 568 12.63 -5.26 7.10
N SER A 569 13.29 -4.10 6.95
CA SER A 569 12.99 -2.90 7.72
C SER A 569 13.13 -3.16 9.21
N TYR A 570 12.11 -2.90 10.02
CA TYR A 570 12.09 -3.37 11.41
C TYR A 570 12.30 -4.90 11.52
N GLY A 571 11.84 -5.69 10.56
CA GLY A 571 12.15 -7.13 10.50
C GLY A 571 13.64 -7.40 10.32
N GLY A 572 14.35 -6.56 9.57
CA GLY A 572 15.81 -6.57 9.45
C GLY A 572 16.52 -6.16 10.75
N PHE A 573 15.99 -5.17 11.47
CA PHE A 573 16.38 -4.86 12.84
C PHE A 573 16.26 -6.11 13.75
N SER A 574 15.10 -6.76 13.67
CA SER A 574 14.85 -7.99 14.46
C SER A 574 15.88 -9.06 14.16
N VAL A 575 16.23 -9.27 12.88
CA VAL A 575 17.28 -10.21 12.46
C VAL A 575 18.63 -9.84 13.06
N TYR A 576 19.05 -8.58 12.99
CA TYR A 576 20.30 -8.12 13.57
C TYR A 576 20.32 -8.26 15.09
N TYR A 577 19.22 -7.98 15.75
CA TYR A 577 19.10 -8.13 17.19
C TYR A 577 19.12 -9.61 17.60
N LEU A 578 18.33 -10.45 16.93
CA LEU A 578 18.27 -11.90 17.16
C LEU A 578 19.65 -12.54 16.95
N ALA A 579 20.45 -12.09 15.96
CA ALA A 579 21.83 -12.57 15.76
C ALA A 579 22.71 -12.39 17.00
N GLY A 580 22.40 -11.42 17.86
CA GLY A 580 23.12 -11.19 19.11
C GLY A 580 22.58 -11.94 20.34
N ILE A 581 21.39 -12.54 20.28
CA ILE A 581 20.71 -13.11 21.46
C ILE A 581 20.22 -14.55 21.31
N HIS A 582 20.18 -15.14 20.10
CA HIS A 582 19.44 -16.38 19.80
C HIS A 582 20.00 -17.67 20.44
N LYS A 583 21.25 -17.71 20.85
CA LYS A 583 21.86 -18.89 21.51
C LYS A 583 21.60 -20.20 20.77
N ASP A 584 22.06 -20.30 19.53
CA ASP A 584 21.96 -21.50 18.65
C ASP A 584 20.53 -21.90 18.23
N VAL A 585 19.56 -20.97 18.28
CA VAL A 585 18.21 -21.19 17.74
C VAL A 585 18.24 -21.15 16.22
N TYR A 586 18.91 -20.16 15.64
CA TYR A 586 18.97 -19.98 14.18
C TYR A 586 20.31 -20.41 13.60
N ASP A 587 20.27 -20.95 12.40
CA ASP A 587 21.41 -21.48 11.66
C ASP A 587 21.86 -20.53 10.53
N CYS A 588 21.01 -19.57 10.13
CA CYS A 588 21.26 -18.59 9.08
C CYS A 588 20.38 -17.33 9.24
N PHE A 589 20.85 -16.19 8.75
CA PHE A 589 20.14 -14.91 8.77
C PHE A 589 20.12 -14.22 7.42
N ILE A 590 19.00 -13.54 7.11
CA ILE A 590 18.86 -12.60 5.99
C ILE A 590 18.18 -11.32 6.48
N ALA A 591 18.89 -10.20 6.39
CA ALA A 591 18.35 -8.86 6.70
C ALA A 591 18.29 -8.00 5.43
N HIS A 592 17.11 -7.53 5.10
CA HIS A 592 16.89 -6.57 4.02
C HIS A 592 16.53 -5.20 4.61
N ALA A 593 17.24 -4.14 4.19
CA ALA A 593 17.00 -2.77 4.62
C ALA A 593 16.80 -2.66 6.16
N GLY A 594 17.62 -3.39 6.93
CA GLY A 594 17.48 -3.53 8.38
C GLY A 594 18.16 -2.40 9.13
N ILE A 595 17.57 -1.97 10.24
CA ILE A 595 18.13 -0.97 11.15
C ILE A 595 19.19 -1.65 12.02
N PHE A 596 20.42 -1.15 11.98
CA PHE A 596 21.53 -1.70 12.72
C PHE A 596 21.99 -0.80 13.88
N ASN A 597 21.96 0.53 13.66
CA ASN A 597 22.31 1.54 14.65
C ASN A 597 21.15 2.55 14.83
N GLU A 598 20.40 2.39 15.87
CA GLU A 598 19.21 3.18 16.14
C GLU A 598 19.51 4.68 16.36
N GLU A 599 20.67 5.04 16.88
CA GLU A 599 21.07 6.45 17.01
C GLU A 599 21.27 7.10 15.64
N HIS A 600 21.89 6.38 14.70
CA HIS A 600 22.05 6.83 13.33
C HIS A 600 20.73 6.87 12.59
N MET A 601 19.91 5.82 12.73
CA MET A 601 18.57 5.73 12.12
C MET A 601 17.69 6.93 12.49
N TYR A 602 17.58 7.27 13.78
CA TYR A 602 16.78 8.43 14.22
C TYR A 602 17.19 9.73 13.52
N MET A 603 18.49 9.96 13.30
CA MET A 603 19.01 11.22 12.73
C MET A 603 18.99 11.25 11.20
N THR A 604 18.72 10.13 10.54
CA THR A 604 18.90 10.01 9.08
C THR A 604 17.69 9.48 8.33
N THR A 605 16.68 8.93 9.02
CA THR A 605 15.41 8.54 8.40
C THR A 605 14.64 9.76 7.90
N GLU A 606 13.89 9.58 6.83
CA GLU A 606 12.96 10.61 6.34
C GLU A 606 11.67 10.70 7.17
N GLU A 607 11.30 9.65 7.91
CA GLU A 607 10.10 9.58 8.76
C GLU A 607 10.42 9.82 10.25
N MET A 608 10.82 11.03 10.61
CA MET A 608 11.31 11.34 11.96
C MET A 608 10.24 11.22 13.05
N TRP A 609 8.95 11.43 12.72
CA TRP A 609 7.83 11.26 13.66
C TRP A 609 7.75 9.85 14.23
N PHE A 610 8.00 8.83 13.41
CA PHE A 610 7.89 7.43 13.78
C PHE A 610 8.87 7.02 14.89
N PRO A 611 10.22 7.09 14.72
CA PRO A 611 11.14 6.76 15.80
C PRO A 611 11.02 7.73 16.99
N ASN A 612 10.60 8.97 16.76
CA ASN A 612 10.40 9.91 17.85
C ASN A 612 9.28 9.46 18.80
N TRP A 613 8.16 9.00 18.25
CA TRP A 613 7.06 8.45 19.05
C TRP A 613 7.43 7.09 19.66
N ASP A 614 7.79 6.13 18.83
CA ASP A 614 7.94 4.73 19.25
C ASP A 614 9.11 4.54 20.22
N ASN A 615 10.24 5.19 20.02
CA ASN A 615 11.38 5.06 20.94
C ASN A 615 11.12 5.76 22.28
N GLY A 616 10.37 6.84 22.29
CA GLY A 616 10.05 7.60 23.49
C GLY A 616 8.86 7.07 24.28
N GLY A 617 7.95 6.37 23.61
CA GLY A 617 6.68 5.96 24.23
C GLY A 617 5.87 7.16 24.71
N LEU A 618 5.75 8.21 23.90
CA LEU A 618 5.17 9.51 24.28
C LEU A 618 3.72 9.42 24.76
N HIS A 619 3.00 8.38 24.36
CA HIS A 619 1.63 8.12 24.84
C HIS A 619 1.53 7.87 26.36
N GLU A 620 2.63 7.45 27.00
CA GLU A 620 2.68 7.24 28.46
C GLU A 620 3.06 8.52 29.22
N TYR A 621 3.51 9.53 28.51
CA TYR A 621 4.01 10.78 29.09
C TYR A 621 3.26 11.96 28.45
N ALA A 622 2.00 12.16 28.83
CA ALA A 622 1.27 13.37 28.51
C ALA A 622 1.86 14.53 29.32
N TYR A 623 2.58 15.44 28.69
CA TYR A 623 3.09 16.65 29.32
C TYR A 623 2.21 17.84 28.92
N GLU A 624 1.87 18.66 29.90
CA GLU A 624 1.30 20.00 29.64
C GLU A 624 2.39 20.90 29.02
N GLU A 625 1.96 21.86 28.23
CA GLU A 625 2.85 22.81 27.56
C GLU A 625 3.75 23.53 28.59
N GLY A 626 5.08 23.37 28.47
CA GLY A 626 6.07 23.97 29.36
C GLY A 626 6.54 23.06 30.52
N GLU A 627 6.03 21.85 30.66
CA GLU A 627 6.54 20.91 31.66
C GLU A 627 7.80 20.19 31.17
N THR A 628 8.77 20.03 32.03
CA THR A 628 9.94 19.17 31.80
C THR A 628 9.64 17.75 32.26
N GLY A 629 9.99 16.76 31.42
CA GLY A 629 9.81 15.36 31.76
C GLY A 629 10.58 14.92 33.02
N PRO A 630 10.36 13.65 33.49
CA PRO A 630 11.06 13.14 34.65
C PRO A 630 12.59 13.13 34.43
N GLY A 631 13.29 14.12 34.93
CA GLY A 631 14.72 14.29 34.76
C GLY A 631 15.14 15.74 34.49
N GLY A 632 14.20 16.64 34.28
CA GLY A 632 14.46 18.09 34.19
C GLY A 632 15.00 18.59 32.85
N ASP A 633 15.23 17.73 31.87
CA ASP A 633 15.93 18.09 30.62
C ASP A 633 14.97 18.36 29.43
N GLY A 634 13.73 18.65 29.69
CA GLY A 634 12.70 18.92 28.67
C GLY A 634 12.75 18.01 27.44
N ILE A 635 11.68 17.33 27.12
CA ILE A 635 11.55 16.56 25.87
C ILE A 635 11.23 17.46 24.68
N THR A 636 11.09 18.75 24.89
CA THR A 636 10.75 19.73 23.86
C THR A 636 11.96 20.63 23.55
N PHE A 637 12.46 20.55 22.33
CA PHE A 637 13.52 21.40 21.81
C PHE A 637 13.03 22.09 20.54
N GLY A 638 13.25 23.41 20.44
CA GLY A 638 12.80 24.19 19.29
C GLY A 638 11.28 24.14 19.04
N GLY A 639 10.49 23.94 20.09
CA GLY A 639 9.03 23.84 20.00
C GLY A 639 8.50 22.43 19.66
N ILE A 640 9.38 21.44 19.46
CA ILE A 640 9.02 20.09 19.03
C ILE A 640 9.29 19.08 20.14
N LYS A 641 8.34 18.17 20.40
CA LYS A 641 8.51 17.05 21.32
C LYS A 641 9.50 16.05 20.73
N GLN A 642 10.57 15.76 21.42
CA GLN A 642 11.65 14.87 20.98
C GLN A 642 11.94 13.76 21.98
N GLY A 643 10.88 13.18 22.55
CA GLY A 643 10.99 12.15 23.57
C GLY A 643 11.72 10.88 23.12
N GLY A 644 11.63 10.54 21.84
CA GLY A 644 12.30 9.40 21.23
C GLY A 644 13.73 9.67 20.77
N SER A 645 14.25 10.88 20.91
CA SER A 645 15.59 11.22 20.41
C SER A 645 16.74 10.53 21.19
N PRO A 646 17.93 10.38 20.58
CA PRO A 646 19.11 9.83 21.26
C PRO A 646 19.58 10.65 22.47
N TRP A 647 19.24 11.92 22.52
CA TRP A 647 19.54 12.82 23.65
C TRP A 647 18.41 12.92 24.67
N SER A 648 17.34 12.16 24.50
CA SER A 648 16.24 12.09 25.46
C SER A 648 16.65 11.40 26.76
N ASN A 649 16.14 11.90 27.90
CA ASN A 649 16.31 11.29 29.21
C ASN A 649 15.18 10.32 29.58
N LEU A 650 14.17 10.13 28.70
CA LEU A 650 13.10 9.16 28.96
C LEU A 650 13.65 7.74 29.09
N PRO A 651 13.18 6.97 30.08
CA PRO A 651 13.69 5.62 30.35
C PRO A 651 13.55 4.68 29.13
N LYS A 652 12.46 4.79 28.36
CA LYS A 652 12.24 3.97 27.16
C LYS A 652 13.24 4.30 26.06
N ALA A 653 13.46 5.58 25.76
CA ALA A 653 14.45 6.01 24.78
C ALA A 653 15.87 5.53 25.14
N LYS A 654 16.29 5.71 26.39
CA LYS A 654 17.58 5.20 26.88
C LYS A 654 17.71 3.69 26.71
N ARG A 655 16.70 2.93 27.16
CA ARG A 655 16.68 1.47 27.00
C ARG A 655 16.77 1.06 25.53
N HIS A 656 16.07 1.76 24.63
CA HIS A 656 16.08 1.50 23.22
C HIS A 656 17.51 1.65 22.64
N TYR A 657 18.16 2.80 22.83
CA TYR A 657 19.50 3.06 22.34
C TYR A 657 20.58 2.20 22.99
N ASP A 658 20.44 1.89 24.29
CA ASP A 658 21.37 1.01 25.01
C ASP A 658 21.35 -0.44 24.50
N ASN A 659 20.27 -0.86 23.86
CA ASN A 659 20.07 -2.20 23.32
C ASN A 659 20.07 -2.24 21.78
N SER A 660 20.51 -1.21 21.11
CA SER A 660 20.63 -1.18 19.65
C SER A 660 21.50 -2.34 19.11
N PRO A 661 21.14 -3.00 17.98
CA PRO A 661 21.79 -4.22 17.48
C PRO A 661 23.30 -4.14 17.37
N HIS A 662 23.86 -2.98 16.95
CA HIS A 662 25.31 -2.78 16.82
C HIS A 662 26.09 -3.00 18.14
N LYS A 663 25.43 -2.87 19.29
CA LYS A 663 26.05 -3.11 20.61
C LYS A 663 26.19 -4.60 20.94
N LEU A 664 25.47 -5.47 20.18
CA LEU A 664 25.45 -6.92 20.39
C LEU A 664 26.38 -7.71 19.45
N VAL A 665 27.05 -7.04 18.53
CA VAL A 665 27.89 -7.66 17.48
C VAL A 665 28.92 -8.65 18.00
N ARG A 666 29.42 -8.47 19.23
CA ARG A 666 30.37 -9.40 19.87
C ARG A 666 29.82 -10.82 20.06
N ASN A 667 28.49 -10.96 20.03
CA ASN A 667 27.80 -12.24 20.17
C ASN A 667 27.48 -12.89 18.82
N TRP A 668 27.70 -12.18 17.70
CA TRP A 668 27.37 -12.69 16.39
C TRP A 668 28.33 -13.81 15.98
N ASN A 669 27.76 -14.95 15.61
CA ASN A 669 28.50 -16.16 15.21
C ASN A 669 27.85 -16.93 14.07
N THR A 670 26.68 -16.48 13.58
CA THR A 670 25.84 -17.16 12.61
C THR A 670 25.86 -16.43 11.26
N PRO A 671 25.95 -17.16 10.12
CA PRO A 671 26.02 -16.55 8.79
C PRO A 671 24.90 -15.55 8.53
N ILE A 672 25.23 -14.40 7.91
CA ILE A 672 24.25 -13.34 7.63
C ILE A 672 24.40 -12.74 6.25
N LEU A 673 23.27 -12.61 5.52
CA LEU A 673 23.14 -11.85 4.28
C LEU A 673 22.53 -10.50 4.57
N CYS A 674 23.19 -9.41 4.16
CA CYS A 674 22.66 -8.04 4.21
C CYS A 674 22.31 -7.59 2.78
N MET A 675 21.07 -7.15 2.56
CA MET A 675 20.61 -6.61 1.28
C MET A 675 20.00 -5.23 1.48
N HIS A 676 20.23 -4.28 0.56
CA HIS A 676 19.75 -2.90 0.73
C HIS A 676 19.58 -2.17 -0.61
N GLY A 677 18.60 -1.29 -0.70
CA GLY A 677 18.48 -0.31 -1.78
C GLY A 677 19.38 0.91 -1.54
N GLY A 678 20.03 1.41 -2.60
CA GLY A 678 20.96 2.54 -2.48
C GLY A 678 20.27 3.91 -2.35
N MET A 679 18.96 3.97 -2.71
CA MET A 679 18.11 5.16 -2.61
C MET A 679 17.09 5.04 -1.48
N ASP A 680 17.36 4.20 -0.50
CA ASP A 680 16.51 4.02 0.66
C ASP A 680 16.76 5.16 1.66
N PHE A 681 15.77 6.07 1.79
CA PHE A 681 15.81 7.15 2.78
C PHE A 681 14.96 6.85 4.02
N ARG A 682 14.16 5.77 3.97
CA ARG A 682 13.42 5.23 5.11
C ARG A 682 14.37 4.60 6.13
N VAL A 683 15.13 3.60 5.67
CA VAL A 683 16.26 3.01 6.40
C VAL A 683 17.52 3.20 5.55
N PRO A 684 18.38 4.18 5.86
CA PRO A 684 19.51 4.50 5.00
C PRO A 684 20.43 3.31 4.74
N VAL A 685 20.95 3.22 3.52
CA VAL A 685 21.81 2.11 3.06
C VAL A 685 23.04 1.86 3.94
N ASP A 686 23.50 2.90 4.64
CA ASP A 686 24.61 2.84 5.59
C ASP A 686 24.37 1.84 6.73
N GLU A 687 23.12 1.62 7.12
CA GLU A 687 22.73 0.63 8.14
C GLU A 687 23.10 -0.79 7.73
N GLY A 688 22.76 -1.18 6.49
CA GLY A 688 23.14 -2.49 5.94
C GLY A 688 24.63 -2.65 5.71
N MET A 689 25.32 -1.57 5.26
CA MET A 689 26.77 -1.58 5.09
C MET A 689 27.49 -1.70 6.44
N ALA A 690 27.03 -1.00 7.46
CA ALA A 690 27.60 -1.05 8.81
C ALA A 690 27.44 -2.45 9.43
N ALA A 691 26.27 -3.07 9.29
CA ALA A 691 26.00 -4.42 9.75
C ALA A 691 26.93 -5.46 9.08
N PHE A 692 27.08 -5.37 7.75
CA PHE A 692 28.00 -6.23 7.00
C PHE A 692 29.46 -6.04 7.45
N ASN A 693 29.91 -4.80 7.55
CA ASN A 693 31.27 -4.50 8.00
C ASN A 693 31.55 -5.05 9.40
N ALA A 694 30.59 -4.89 10.31
CA ALA A 694 30.67 -5.45 11.66
C ALA A 694 30.79 -6.98 11.65
N ALA A 695 29.93 -7.67 10.87
CA ALA A 695 30.00 -9.12 10.70
C ALA A 695 31.35 -9.58 10.18
N GLN A 696 31.91 -8.91 9.15
CA GLN A 696 33.24 -9.20 8.60
C GLN A 696 34.35 -9.01 9.64
N MET A 697 34.34 -7.91 10.41
CA MET A 697 35.30 -7.66 11.46
C MET A 697 35.22 -8.69 12.60
N MET A 698 34.10 -9.28 12.84
CA MET A 698 33.87 -10.36 13.81
C MET A 698 34.23 -11.75 13.26
N GLY A 699 34.59 -11.87 11.96
CA GLY A 699 34.87 -13.15 11.31
C GLY A 699 33.59 -13.98 11.02
N VAL A 700 32.43 -13.37 11.05
CA VAL A 700 31.14 -14.02 10.73
C VAL A 700 31.01 -14.15 9.22
N PRO A 701 30.69 -15.34 8.65
CA PRO A 701 30.40 -15.48 7.25
C PRO A 701 29.28 -14.53 6.84
N SER A 702 29.54 -13.62 5.91
CA SER A 702 28.57 -12.62 5.53
C SER A 702 28.71 -12.20 4.07
N LYS A 703 27.60 -11.71 3.50
CA LYS A 703 27.52 -11.17 2.14
C LYS A 703 26.73 -9.86 2.18
N LEU A 704 27.16 -8.88 1.41
CA LEU A 704 26.42 -7.62 1.19
C LEU A 704 25.97 -7.56 -0.27
N ILE A 705 24.71 -7.15 -0.49
CA ILE A 705 24.17 -6.81 -1.79
C ILE A 705 23.52 -5.44 -1.70
N VAL A 706 24.01 -4.49 -2.49
CA VAL A 706 23.41 -3.16 -2.62
C VAL A 706 22.84 -3.00 -4.03
N PHE A 707 21.62 -2.48 -4.12
CA PHE A 707 20.95 -2.14 -5.37
C PHE A 707 20.95 -0.61 -5.54
N PRO A 708 21.91 -0.01 -6.23
CA PRO A 708 22.15 1.45 -6.18
C PRO A 708 20.97 2.31 -6.67
N GLY A 709 20.11 1.76 -7.53
CA GLY A 709 18.96 2.46 -8.10
C GLY A 709 17.61 1.97 -7.60
N GLU A 710 17.56 1.31 -6.44
CA GLU A 710 16.35 0.87 -5.76
C GLU A 710 16.21 1.60 -4.41
N ASN A 711 14.98 1.71 -3.95
CA ASN A 711 14.61 2.29 -2.66
C ASN A 711 14.51 1.23 -1.55
N HIS A 712 13.64 1.45 -0.57
CA HIS A 712 13.33 0.49 0.49
C HIS A 712 12.76 -0.84 -0.05
N TRP A 713 12.24 -0.83 -1.27
CA TRP A 713 11.71 -1.99 -1.99
C TRP A 713 12.50 -2.25 -3.27
N ILE A 714 12.75 -3.51 -3.59
CA ILE A 714 13.44 -3.89 -4.83
C ILE A 714 12.38 -4.24 -5.88
N LEU A 715 12.09 -3.29 -6.77
CA LEU A 715 10.91 -3.35 -7.63
C LEU A 715 11.21 -3.57 -9.12
N LYS A 716 12.39 -3.15 -9.61
CA LYS A 716 12.75 -3.36 -11.02
C LYS A 716 12.88 -4.85 -11.30
N PRO A 717 12.28 -5.38 -12.36
CA PRO A 717 12.13 -6.82 -12.58
C PRO A 717 13.43 -7.65 -12.49
N GLN A 718 14.51 -7.18 -13.11
CA GLN A 718 15.79 -7.89 -13.06
C GLN A 718 16.45 -7.80 -11.67
N ASN A 719 16.28 -6.68 -10.97
CA ASN A 719 16.77 -6.52 -9.61
C ASN A 719 15.98 -7.43 -8.64
N ALA A 720 14.65 -7.49 -8.78
CA ALA A 720 13.80 -8.37 -8.00
C ALA A 720 14.17 -9.85 -8.24
N LEU A 721 14.39 -10.25 -9.50
CA LEU A 721 14.84 -11.59 -9.84
C LEU A 721 16.20 -11.91 -9.20
N TYR A 722 17.18 -10.98 -9.27
CA TYR A 722 18.49 -11.17 -8.65
C TYR A 722 18.40 -11.22 -7.12
N TRP A 723 17.50 -10.42 -6.52
CA TRP A 723 17.21 -10.43 -5.09
C TRP A 723 16.70 -11.82 -4.65
N HIS A 724 15.68 -12.35 -5.31
CA HIS A 724 15.10 -13.66 -4.99
C HIS A 724 16.11 -14.80 -5.15
N ARG A 725 16.86 -14.82 -6.25
CA ARG A 725 17.89 -15.83 -6.47
C ARG A 725 18.98 -15.77 -5.40
N SER A 726 19.45 -14.57 -5.05
CA SER A 726 20.46 -14.39 -4.00
C SER A 726 19.95 -14.77 -2.61
N TYR A 727 18.66 -14.56 -2.35
CA TYR A 727 17.98 -14.97 -1.12
C TYR A 727 18.00 -16.50 -0.97
N PHE A 728 17.59 -17.24 -2.00
CA PHE A 728 17.57 -18.70 -1.95
C PHE A 728 18.98 -19.31 -2.06
N ASP A 729 19.89 -18.76 -2.87
CA ASP A 729 21.31 -19.20 -2.91
C ASP A 729 21.97 -19.13 -1.54
N TRP A 730 21.65 -18.08 -0.74
CA TRP A 730 22.16 -17.93 0.60
C TRP A 730 21.57 -18.96 1.56
N LEU A 731 20.24 -19.13 1.54
CA LEU A 731 19.56 -20.13 2.36
C LEU A 731 19.99 -21.56 2.02
N ASP A 732 20.04 -21.91 0.73
CA ASP A 732 20.45 -23.24 0.27
C ASP A 732 21.88 -23.58 0.73
N ARG A 733 22.77 -22.60 0.65
CA ARG A 733 24.17 -22.77 1.11
C ARG A 733 24.30 -23.11 2.58
N TRP A 734 23.44 -22.61 3.44
CA TRP A 734 23.58 -22.71 4.89
C TRP A 734 22.55 -23.64 5.55
N MET A 735 21.47 -23.96 4.83
CA MET A 735 20.34 -24.71 5.37
C MET A 735 20.11 -26.06 4.70
N LYS A 736 20.62 -26.26 3.47
CA LYS A 736 20.54 -27.52 2.75
C LYS A 736 21.95 -28.15 2.65
N ASP A 737 22.03 -29.47 2.88
CA ASP A 737 23.25 -30.28 2.75
C ASP A 737 23.68 -30.46 1.28
#